data_f8b076b839564a75d225da912f1cdf7e
#
_entry.id   f8b076b839564a75d225da912f1cdf7e
#
_cell.length_a   1.000
_cell.length_b   1.000
_cell.length_c   1.000
_cell.angle_alpha   90.00
_cell.angle_beta   90.00
_cell.angle_gamma   90.00
#
_symmetry.space_group_name_H-M   'P 1'
#
loop_
_entity.id
_entity.type
_entity.pdbx_description
1 polymer ?
#
loop_
_entity_poly.entity_id
_entity_poly.type
_entity_poly.pdbx_seq_one_letter_code
_entity_poly.pdbx_strand_id
1 'polypeptide(L)'
;MALKGLLAALLTLTHITDGQATSYYVARNGSDANSGTLARPFATLPRAQQAARKAAGREAVTVLIREGTYYLPEALIFTAGDSGTKDAPVVYRAYETEQPVVSGGALLRDLKWELYKDGIMQAKVPAGFATDQLFVNGERQYLARYPNFDPNERHFNGWAKDAISPQRAARWKDPVGGFIHALHSAEWGGMHYVITGKGADNKVTYEGGWQNNRPMGMHDIRFVENIFEELDAPGEWFLDKSKSVLYFHPPPGIDLSTATIEAVRLRHLVEFQGTEQAPVRFVTIKGLTFRHAARTFMENKEPLVRSDWTTYRGGAIFLNGTEDCALEDCFVDQVGGNAVFVNNYNRRVTIRGCHIAKAGANGVAFVGDRDSARVPRDWNDHSQSLAKLDRTPGPRTANYPADCLVDDCLIYLSGRVEKQTSPVQIELSQGITVRHCSLYDVPRAGINIGDGCWGGHVIEFCDIFDTVKETGDHGSFNSWGRDRFWGLTGLDLNNDQVWETNKDVVLLDAVKTTILRNNRWRCDHGWDIDLDDGSSNFEIRNNLCLNGGLKNREGFHRLVENNVIVNNGFHPHVWFKHSGDIVRRNIMFTDHYLPAGGMPNTPWGSEMDNNLVHRQGATHSEPATRLAEQSRRDEHSIVADAMFVDAANGDFRVKEGSPALKLGFVNFPMDQFGVRKPELKAVARTPETPKIRNSASPAKEGPTSKRASWVLQALVRDISGLGDRSAYGLPDETGVLILEVPDSSPAARAGLQKGDVIRSCNGQPVRTVAELQKLRDNASGKALTLAIMRGQNQAAIEMIHYAYVVTETSRTSNFKSIPLAPGSEVLSAKAIAGGAPINNDPIEFLTDGKIVNGYGPVFANGVESGMYKLDLGSLGKISQVNTFSALGLRARQNFVLYGSASTSDPGWKVSDATILTPVISVDTSLGMPTDFEATSIRCSGGRPLGNYRWLVWVVYPVTRDNQENTAFQELQVIPVQ
;
A
#
# COMPACT_ATOMS: atom_id res chain seq x y z
N MET A 1 36.90 70.79 23.10
CA MET A 1 37.71 71.24 21.97
C MET A 1 37.75 70.05 20.97
N ALA A 2 36.90 69.96 20.11
CA ALA A 2 36.89 70.49 18.76
C ALA A 2 37.95 69.82 17.87
N LEU A 3 37.54 68.94 17.01
CA LEU A 3 37.80 69.09 15.56
C LEU A 3 36.92 68.17 14.78
N LYS A 4 36.06 68.79 13.92
CA LYS A 4 35.27 68.16 12.86
C LYS A 4 36.16 67.96 11.66
N GLY A 5 36.20 66.73 11.12
CA GLY A 5 36.82 66.47 9.82
C GLY A 5 35.75 65.90 8.90
N LEU A 6 35.31 66.64 7.93
CA LEU A 6 34.47 66.31 6.78
C LEU A 6 35.21 65.33 5.85
N LEU A 7 34.62 64.13 5.63
CA LEU A 7 35.02 63.32 4.46
C LEU A 7 33.78 63.23 3.55
N ALA A 8 33.78 63.95 2.47
CA ALA A 8 32.82 63.84 1.38
C ALA A 8 33.14 62.58 0.55
N ALA A 9 32.34 61.54 0.68
CA ALA A 9 32.38 60.41 -0.23
C ALA A 9 31.52 60.72 -1.46
N LEU A 10 32.18 60.86 -2.59
CA LEU A 10 31.53 60.87 -3.92
C LEU A 10 30.82 59.56 -4.12
N LEU A 11 29.50 59.56 -4.01
CA LEU A 11 28.67 58.50 -4.57
C LEU A 11 28.61 58.69 -6.09
N THR A 12 29.42 57.91 -6.78
CA THR A 12 29.20 57.64 -8.23
C THR A 12 27.93 56.78 -8.33
N LEU A 13 26.80 57.40 -8.63
CA LEU A 13 25.65 56.69 -9.17
C LEU A 13 26.05 56.07 -10.49
N THR A 14 26.40 54.77 -10.44
CA THR A 14 26.32 53.98 -11.65
C THR A 14 24.84 53.86 -12.01
N HIS A 15 24.42 54.58 -13.03
CA HIS A 15 23.16 54.29 -13.71
C HIS A 15 23.21 52.87 -14.20
N ILE A 16 22.58 51.96 -13.42
CA ILE A 16 22.12 50.72 -13.97
C ILE A 16 21.07 51.12 -15.00
N THR A 17 21.41 51.06 -16.27
CA THR A 17 20.46 51.14 -17.36
C THR A 17 19.44 50.06 -17.10
N ASP A 18 18.19 50.45 -16.68
CA ASP A 18 17.04 49.57 -16.73
C ASP A 18 16.97 49.03 -18.17
N GLY A 19 17.41 47.80 -18.37
CA GLY A 19 17.21 47.08 -19.61
C GLY A 19 15.71 47.11 -19.88
N GLN A 20 15.28 47.80 -20.93
CA GLN A 20 13.86 47.88 -21.27
C GLN A 20 13.32 46.47 -21.48
N ALA A 21 12.51 45.98 -20.51
CA ALA A 21 11.87 44.70 -20.62
C ALA A 21 10.89 44.73 -21.81
N THR A 22 11.08 43.89 -22.78
CA THR A 22 10.19 43.80 -23.94
C THR A 22 8.88 43.12 -23.54
N SER A 23 7.76 43.76 -23.80
CA SER A 23 6.41 43.25 -23.54
C SER A 23 5.62 42.98 -24.80
N TYR A 24 5.06 41.76 -24.90
CA TYR A 24 4.13 41.38 -25.95
C TYR A 24 2.75 41.09 -25.34
N TYR A 25 1.69 41.44 -26.08
CA TYR A 25 0.32 41.22 -25.66
C TYR A 25 -0.40 40.23 -26.60
N VAL A 26 -1.19 39.36 -25.99
CA VAL A 26 -2.05 38.38 -26.70
C VAL A 26 -3.49 38.64 -26.31
N ALA A 27 -4.40 38.78 -27.24
CA ALA A 27 -5.83 38.96 -27.01
C ALA A 27 -6.67 38.23 -28.06
N ARG A 28 -7.85 37.73 -27.67
CA ARG A 28 -8.75 37.00 -28.56
C ARG A 28 -9.23 37.80 -29.77
N ASN A 29 -9.30 39.11 -29.64
CA ASN A 29 -9.63 40.09 -30.71
C ASN A 29 -8.41 40.67 -31.39
N GLY A 30 -7.20 40.11 -31.11
CA GLY A 30 -5.95 40.46 -31.76
C GLY A 30 -5.80 39.94 -33.19
N SER A 31 -4.60 40.18 -33.76
CA SER A 31 -4.22 39.60 -35.06
C SER A 31 -2.72 39.23 -35.03
N ASP A 32 -2.38 38.09 -35.59
CA ASP A 32 -0.95 37.64 -35.66
C ASP A 32 -0.11 38.47 -36.64
N ALA A 33 -0.77 39.27 -37.46
CA ALA A 33 -0.12 40.31 -38.27
C ALA A 33 0.25 41.59 -37.50
N ASN A 34 -0.23 41.73 -36.27
CA ASN A 34 0.05 42.90 -35.41
C ASN A 34 1.48 42.88 -34.86
N SER A 35 1.88 43.99 -34.24
CA SER A 35 3.19 44.16 -33.61
C SER A 35 3.30 43.55 -32.20
N GLY A 36 2.20 43.11 -31.61
CA GLY A 36 2.16 42.50 -30.25
C GLY A 36 2.15 43.55 -29.13
N THR A 37 1.90 44.84 -29.43
CA THR A 37 1.71 45.87 -28.40
C THR A 37 0.34 45.78 -27.76
N LEU A 38 0.09 46.50 -26.66
CA LEU A 38 -1.23 46.55 -26.00
C LEU A 38 -2.33 47.00 -26.94
N ALA A 39 -2.04 48.05 -27.78
CA ALA A 39 -2.99 48.60 -28.76
C ALA A 39 -3.17 47.69 -29.99
N ARG A 40 -2.19 46.86 -30.29
CA ARG A 40 -2.18 45.92 -31.45
C ARG A 40 -1.67 44.52 -31.00
N PRO A 41 -2.45 43.81 -30.20
CA PRO A 41 -2.04 42.53 -29.66
C PRO A 41 -2.00 41.40 -30.74
N PHE A 42 -1.22 40.36 -30.49
CA PHE A 42 -1.31 39.11 -31.24
C PHE A 42 -2.63 38.37 -30.94
N ALA A 43 -3.06 37.54 -31.85
CA ALA A 43 -4.24 36.68 -31.67
C ALA A 43 -3.92 35.37 -30.93
N THR A 44 -2.68 34.84 -31.11
CA THR A 44 -2.32 33.48 -30.67
C THR A 44 -1.07 33.43 -29.78
N LEU A 45 -1.01 32.47 -28.89
CA LEU A 45 0.16 32.18 -28.06
C LEU A 45 1.39 31.76 -28.87
N PRO A 46 1.27 30.86 -29.88
CA PRO A 46 2.40 30.54 -30.75
C PRO A 46 3.04 31.74 -31.44
N ARG A 47 2.22 32.71 -31.89
CA ARG A 47 2.76 33.93 -32.49
C ARG A 47 3.52 34.81 -31.49
N ALA A 48 3.01 34.90 -30.27
CA ALA A 48 3.70 35.62 -29.18
C ALA A 48 5.01 34.94 -28.82
N GLN A 49 5.03 33.60 -28.75
CA GLN A 49 6.24 32.81 -28.49
C GLN A 49 7.32 33.06 -29.57
N GLN A 50 6.93 33.07 -30.83
CA GLN A 50 7.86 33.40 -31.93
C GLN A 50 8.48 34.79 -31.79
N ALA A 51 7.70 35.76 -31.29
CA ALA A 51 8.21 37.12 -31.04
C ALA A 51 9.13 37.13 -29.81
N ALA A 52 8.73 36.51 -28.70
CA ALA A 52 9.49 36.39 -27.47
C ALA A 52 10.86 35.72 -27.70
N ARG A 53 10.92 34.63 -28.47
CA ARG A 53 12.15 33.90 -28.82
C ARG A 53 13.21 34.78 -29.47
N LYS A 54 12.83 35.82 -30.21
CA LYS A 54 13.80 36.73 -30.86
C LYS A 54 14.54 37.62 -29.84
N ALA A 55 13.94 37.88 -28.69
CA ALA A 55 14.51 38.74 -27.65
C ALA A 55 15.07 37.89 -26.46
N ALA A 56 14.63 36.66 -26.32
CA ALA A 56 14.98 35.75 -25.25
C ALA A 56 16.51 35.61 -25.09
N GLY A 57 17.01 35.58 -23.85
CA GLY A 57 18.42 35.49 -23.49
C GLY A 57 19.22 36.77 -23.66
N ARG A 58 18.67 37.83 -24.30
CA ARG A 58 19.30 39.13 -24.49
C ARG A 58 18.71 40.23 -23.61
N GLU A 59 17.42 40.21 -23.43
CA GLU A 59 16.66 41.10 -22.57
C GLU A 59 15.51 40.37 -21.88
N ALA A 60 15.01 40.92 -20.81
CA ALA A 60 13.83 40.39 -20.11
C ALA A 60 12.59 40.48 -21.02
N VAL A 61 11.84 39.37 -21.16
CA VAL A 61 10.67 39.33 -22.03
C VAL A 61 9.45 38.95 -21.22
N THR A 62 8.35 39.74 -21.38
CA THR A 62 7.05 39.39 -20.79
C THR A 62 5.99 39.27 -21.87
N VAL A 63 5.33 38.13 -21.92
CA VAL A 63 4.14 37.90 -22.75
C VAL A 63 2.91 38.03 -21.84
N LEU A 64 2.11 39.08 -22.08
CA LEU A 64 0.92 39.41 -21.31
C LEU A 64 -0.32 38.89 -22.06
N ILE A 65 -1.03 37.93 -21.41
CA ILE A 65 -2.16 37.24 -22.03
C ILE A 65 -3.44 37.78 -21.45
N ARG A 66 -4.32 38.33 -22.33
CA ARG A 66 -5.61 38.91 -21.97
C ARG A 66 -6.66 37.82 -21.75
N GLU A 67 -7.73 38.17 -21.07
CA GLU A 67 -8.87 37.31 -20.79
C GLU A 67 -9.44 36.65 -22.03
N GLY A 68 -9.93 35.42 -21.88
CA GLY A 68 -10.58 34.60 -22.89
C GLY A 68 -10.02 33.16 -22.94
N THR A 69 -10.73 32.27 -23.66
CA THR A 69 -10.29 30.89 -23.87
C THR A 69 -9.49 30.78 -25.18
N TYR A 70 -8.24 30.33 -25.06
CA TYR A 70 -7.31 30.07 -26.15
C TYR A 70 -7.28 28.57 -26.43
N TYR A 71 -8.03 28.11 -27.44
CA TYR A 71 -8.00 26.75 -27.89
C TYR A 71 -6.73 26.50 -28.71
N LEU A 72 -5.84 25.67 -28.20
CA LEU A 72 -4.58 25.35 -28.86
C LEU A 72 -4.81 24.40 -30.03
N PRO A 73 -4.27 24.65 -31.23
CA PRO A 73 -4.28 23.67 -32.31
C PRO A 73 -3.34 22.48 -32.02
N GLU A 74 -2.24 22.74 -31.32
CA GLU A 74 -1.21 21.81 -30.89
C GLU A 74 -0.59 22.30 -29.59
N ALA A 75 0.22 21.49 -28.90
CA ALA A 75 0.90 21.88 -27.67
C ALA A 75 1.85 23.08 -27.92
N LEU A 76 1.92 24.00 -26.97
CA LEU A 76 2.90 25.08 -26.98
C LEU A 76 4.25 24.53 -26.51
N ILE A 77 5.23 24.44 -27.43
CA ILE A 77 6.53 23.81 -27.16
C ILE A 77 7.62 24.85 -26.92
N PHE A 78 8.21 24.79 -25.72
CA PHE A 78 9.40 25.57 -25.36
C PHE A 78 10.66 24.72 -25.56
N THR A 79 11.64 25.29 -26.22
CA THR A 79 12.94 24.68 -26.50
C THR A 79 14.08 25.52 -25.87
N ALA A 80 15.34 25.05 -25.94
CA ALA A 80 16.47 25.82 -25.48
C ALA A 80 16.54 27.22 -26.13
N GLY A 81 15.97 27.41 -27.34
CA GLY A 81 15.86 28.71 -28.02
C GLY A 81 14.88 29.70 -27.39
N ASP A 82 14.02 29.24 -26.48
CA ASP A 82 13.10 30.09 -25.73
C ASP A 82 13.66 30.53 -24.39
N SER A 83 14.87 30.08 -24.04
CA SER A 83 15.48 30.29 -22.73
C SER A 83 15.79 31.76 -22.44
N GLY A 84 15.46 32.16 -21.23
CA GLY A 84 15.99 33.39 -20.63
C GLY A 84 17.32 33.14 -19.93
N THR A 85 17.75 34.14 -19.18
CA THR A 85 18.84 34.05 -18.19
C THR A 85 18.35 34.56 -16.85
N LYS A 86 19.16 34.40 -15.80
CA LYS A 86 18.81 34.93 -14.49
C LYS A 86 18.47 36.42 -14.50
N ASP A 87 19.23 37.19 -15.30
CA ASP A 87 19.09 38.66 -15.41
C ASP A 87 18.12 39.08 -16.53
N ALA A 88 17.79 38.19 -17.45
CA ALA A 88 16.88 38.39 -18.57
C ALA A 88 15.88 37.21 -18.70
N PRO A 89 14.97 37.04 -17.75
CA PRO A 89 14.01 35.92 -17.77
C PRO A 89 12.93 36.11 -18.84
N VAL A 90 12.28 35.01 -19.21
CA VAL A 90 11.13 35.00 -20.12
C VAL A 90 9.89 34.62 -19.30
N VAL A 91 8.87 35.49 -19.28
CA VAL A 91 7.66 35.31 -18.48
C VAL A 91 6.42 35.35 -19.36
N TYR A 92 5.62 34.28 -19.30
CA TYR A 92 4.28 34.22 -19.89
C TYR A 92 3.27 34.34 -18.74
N ARG A 93 2.50 35.44 -18.71
CA ARG A 93 1.59 35.66 -17.58
C ARG A 93 0.27 36.29 -17.98
N ALA A 94 -0.72 36.12 -17.15
CA ALA A 94 -1.97 36.84 -17.25
C ALA A 94 -1.73 38.34 -17.16
N TYR A 95 -2.52 39.12 -17.91
CA TYR A 95 -2.53 40.58 -17.82
C TYR A 95 -3.29 41.02 -16.59
N GLU A 96 -2.61 41.75 -15.71
CA GLU A 96 -3.18 42.26 -14.44
C GLU A 96 -3.87 41.15 -13.62
N THR A 97 -5.19 41.26 -13.43
CA THR A 97 -6.03 40.32 -12.65
C THR A 97 -6.90 39.43 -13.55
N GLU A 98 -6.68 39.48 -14.88
CA GLU A 98 -7.43 38.68 -15.83
C GLU A 98 -7.12 37.17 -15.70
N GLN A 99 -8.06 36.34 -16.10
CA GLN A 99 -7.96 34.89 -15.97
C GLN A 99 -8.02 34.18 -17.35
N PRO A 100 -6.99 34.28 -18.17
CA PRO A 100 -6.97 33.62 -19.46
C PRO A 100 -6.93 32.09 -19.31
N VAL A 101 -7.68 31.41 -20.17
CA VAL A 101 -7.77 29.94 -20.21
C VAL A 101 -7.05 29.40 -21.44
N VAL A 102 -6.10 28.51 -21.22
CA VAL A 102 -5.41 27.73 -22.25
C VAL A 102 -6.07 26.36 -22.31
N SER A 103 -6.72 26.02 -23.42
CA SER A 103 -7.52 24.84 -23.58
C SER A 103 -6.97 23.91 -24.69
N GLY A 104 -6.82 22.62 -24.38
CA GLY A 104 -6.55 21.57 -25.36
C GLY A 104 -7.79 20.97 -25.99
N GLY A 105 -8.96 21.57 -25.71
CA GLY A 105 -10.22 21.19 -26.30
C GLY A 105 -10.50 21.86 -27.65
N ALA A 106 -11.67 21.55 -28.17
CA ALA A 106 -12.26 22.23 -29.31
C ALA A 106 -13.71 22.58 -28.97
N LEU A 107 -14.08 23.83 -29.28
CA LEU A 107 -15.47 24.25 -29.15
C LEU A 107 -16.29 23.64 -30.33
N LEU A 108 -17.28 22.83 -29.98
CA LEU A 108 -18.22 22.26 -30.96
C LEU A 108 -19.31 23.30 -31.27
N ARG A 109 -19.23 23.90 -32.44
CA ARG A 109 -20.16 24.94 -32.89
C ARG A 109 -21.23 24.34 -33.78
N ASP A 110 -22.38 25.03 -33.88
CA ASP A 110 -23.45 24.76 -34.85
C ASP A 110 -24.01 23.35 -34.76
N LEU A 111 -23.94 22.68 -33.57
CA LEU A 111 -24.57 21.40 -33.37
C LEU A 111 -26.08 21.53 -33.47
N LYS A 112 -26.70 20.77 -34.41
CA LYS A 112 -28.13 20.67 -34.53
C LYS A 112 -28.63 19.50 -33.70
N TRP A 113 -29.16 19.77 -32.55
CA TRP A 113 -29.64 18.77 -31.60
C TRP A 113 -31.06 18.35 -31.98
N GLU A 114 -31.30 17.06 -32.05
CA GLU A 114 -32.57 16.43 -32.27
C GLU A 114 -32.83 15.40 -31.17
N LEU A 115 -34.10 15.25 -30.78
CA LEU A 115 -34.47 14.21 -29.84
C LEU A 115 -34.27 12.82 -30.47
N TYR A 116 -33.48 11.97 -29.82
CA TYR A 116 -33.33 10.57 -30.22
C TYR A 116 -34.41 9.70 -29.56
N LYS A 117 -34.41 9.59 -28.23
CA LYS A 117 -35.42 8.89 -27.42
C LYS A 117 -35.20 9.19 -25.93
N ASP A 118 -36.21 9.08 -25.10
CA ASP A 118 -36.14 9.06 -23.63
C ASP A 118 -35.31 10.21 -23.04
N GLY A 119 -35.39 11.41 -23.62
CA GLY A 119 -34.60 12.58 -23.18
C GLY A 119 -33.18 12.64 -23.75
N ILE A 120 -32.71 11.60 -24.42
CA ILE A 120 -31.41 11.58 -25.10
C ILE A 120 -31.52 12.40 -26.41
N MET A 121 -30.61 13.35 -26.55
CA MET A 121 -30.45 14.17 -27.74
C MET A 121 -29.32 13.62 -28.62
N GLN A 122 -29.41 13.88 -29.93
CA GLN A 122 -28.35 13.51 -30.88
C GLN A 122 -27.99 14.70 -31.77
N ALA A 123 -26.71 14.77 -32.16
CA ALA A 123 -26.24 15.78 -33.13
C ALA A 123 -25.13 15.18 -34.00
N LYS A 124 -25.09 15.63 -35.28
CA LYS A 124 -23.98 15.29 -36.18
C LYS A 124 -22.71 16.05 -35.77
N VAL A 125 -21.59 15.33 -35.78
CA VAL A 125 -20.24 15.91 -35.61
C VAL A 125 -19.42 15.71 -36.89
N PRO A 126 -18.31 16.42 -37.08
CA PRO A 126 -17.45 16.25 -38.27
C PRO A 126 -16.97 14.80 -38.41
N ALA A 127 -16.85 14.32 -39.64
CA ALA A 127 -16.31 13.00 -39.93
C ALA A 127 -14.87 12.89 -39.40
N GLY A 128 -14.56 11.74 -38.75
CA GLY A 128 -13.26 11.51 -38.10
C GLY A 128 -13.09 12.19 -36.74
N PHE A 129 -14.13 12.89 -36.28
CA PHE A 129 -14.09 13.44 -34.91
C PHE A 129 -13.97 12.34 -33.88
N ALA A 130 -13.05 12.54 -32.95
CA ALA A 130 -12.79 11.63 -31.84
C ALA A 130 -12.50 12.41 -30.55
N THR A 131 -13.10 11.98 -29.49
CA THR A 131 -12.84 12.48 -28.12
C THR A 131 -13.21 11.39 -27.12
N ASP A 132 -12.66 11.49 -25.93
CA ASP A 132 -13.01 10.66 -24.78
C ASP A 132 -13.51 11.50 -23.58
N GLN A 133 -13.64 12.83 -23.78
CA GLN A 133 -14.18 13.73 -22.77
C GLN A 133 -15.02 14.82 -23.41
N LEU A 134 -16.19 15.03 -22.84
CA LEU A 134 -17.14 16.07 -23.21
C LEU A 134 -17.36 17.00 -22.02
N PHE A 135 -17.40 18.30 -22.30
CA PHE A 135 -17.74 19.34 -21.33
C PHE A 135 -18.94 20.14 -21.84
N VAL A 136 -19.85 20.44 -20.93
CA VAL A 136 -21.02 21.28 -21.21
C VAL A 136 -21.07 22.40 -20.18
N ASN A 137 -21.00 23.64 -20.64
CA ASN A 137 -20.89 24.85 -19.80
C ASN A 137 -19.74 24.76 -18.79
N GLY A 138 -18.60 24.17 -19.19
CA GLY A 138 -17.40 23.99 -18.37
C GLY A 138 -17.43 22.81 -17.40
N GLU A 139 -18.54 22.05 -17.32
CA GLU A 139 -18.64 20.87 -16.45
C GLU A 139 -18.45 19.59 -17.26
N ARG A 140 -17.61 18.67 -16.71
CA ARG A 140 -17.34 17.36 -17.32
C ARG A 140 -18.59 16.50 -17.33
N GLN A 141 -18.87 15.91 -18.49
CA GLN A 141 -19.92 14.91 -18.68
C GLN A 141 -19.31 13.50 -18.69
N TYR A 142 -20.11 12.48 -18.38
CA TYR A 142 -19.64 11.10 -18.25
C TYR A 142 -19.89 10.30 -19.53
N LEU A 143 -18.97 9.45 -19.94
CA LEU A 143 -19.28 8.44 -20.93
C LEU A 143 -20.40 7.53 -20.42
N ALA A 144 -21.31 7.12 -21.30
CA ALA A 144 -22.36 6.17 -21.00
C ALA A 144 -21.80 4.97 -20.22
N ARG A 145 -22.26 4.75 -18.98
CA ARG A 145 -21.60 3.85 -18.02
C ARG A 145 -22.56 2.99 -17.20
N TYR A 146 -22.06 1.85 -16.74
CA TYR A 146 -22.75 1.03 -15.77
C TYR A 146 -21.83 0.61 -14.61
N PRO A 147 -22.25 0.81 -13.35
CA PRO A 147 -23.45 1.57 -12.95
C PRO A 147 -23.27 3.07 -13.21
N ASN A 148 -24.41 3.80 -13.15
CA ASN A 148 -24.42 5.24 -13.30
C ASN A 148 -23.60 5.93 -12.24
N PHE A 149 -23.14 7.15 -12.53
CA PHE A 149 -22.34 7.94 -11.60
C PHE A 149 -23.18 8.34 -10.38
N ASP A 150 -22.65 8.00 -9.18
CA ASP A 150 -23.17 8.43 -7.89
C ASP A 150 -22.04 9.07 -7.06
N PRO A 151 -22.11 10.39 -6.78
CA PRO A 151 -21.06 11.08 -6.00
C PRO A 151 -20.91 10.58 -4.57
N ASN A 152 -21.89 9.84 -4.04
CA ASN A 152 -21.86 9.29 -2.68
C ASN A 152 -21.18 7.91 -2.62
N GLU A 153 -21.01 7.24 -3.76
CA GLU A 153 -20.31 5.97 -3.81
C GLU A 153 -18.81 6.16 -3.68
N ARG A 154 -18.21 5.39 -2.77
CA ARG A 154 -16.80 5.50 -2.43
C ARG A 154 -15.89 5.17 -3.62
N HIS A 155 -16.11 4.02 -4.25
CA HIS A 155 -15.24 3.52 -5.31
C HIS A 155 -15.80 3.91 -6.67
N PHE A 156 -14.95 4.56 -7.50
CA PHE A 156 -15.27 4.99 -8.88
C PHE A 156 -16.55 5.83 -9.02
N ASN A 157 -17.10 6.34 -7.92
CA ASN A 157 -18.43 6.96 -7.90
C ASN A 157 -19.51 6.07 -8.55
N GLY A 158 -19.48 4.79 -8.22
CA GLY A 158 -20.37 3.75 -8.71
C GLY A 158 -19.64 2.54 -9.28
N TRP A 159 -19.91 1.38 -8.72
CA TRP A 159 -19.34 0.10 -9.15
C TRP A 159 -20.36 -1.03 -9.03
N ALA A 160 -20.18 -2.09 -9.83
CA ALA A 160 -21.03 -3.26 -9.77
C ALA A 160 -20.22 -4.53 -10.07
N LYS A 161 -20.39 -5.55 -9.24
CA LYS A 161 -19.74 -6.85 -9.43
C LYS A 161 -20.08 -7.48 -10.76
N ASP A 162 -21.33 -7.29 -11.23
CA ASP A 162 -21.88 -7.84 -12.46
C ASP A 162 -21.61 -6.99 -13.71
N ALA A 163 -20.80 -5.91 -13.60
CA ALA A 163 -20.55 -4.96 -14.68
C ALA A 163 -20.11 -5.62 -16.01
N ILE A 164 -19.47 -6.77 -15.95
CA ILE A 164 -19.06 -7.55 -17.13
C ILE A 164 -19.67 -8.96 -17.16
N SER A 165 -20.77 -9.17 -16.44
CA SER A 165 -21.45 -10.47 -16.44
C SER A 165 -22.03 -10.79 -17.81
N PRO A 166 -22.17 -12.06 -18.20
CA PRO A 166 -22.85 -12.43 -19.45
C PRO A 166 -24.28 -11.91 -19.52
N GLN A 167 -24.99 -11.82 -18.39
CA GLN A 167 -26.34 -11.29 -18.30
C GLN A 167 -26.37 -9.78 -18.63
N ARG A 168 -25.40 -9.02 -18.11
CA ARG A 168 -25.29 -7.59 -18.45
C ARG A 168 -24.87 -7.41 -19.89
N ALA A 169 -23.82 -8.09 -20.32
CA ALA A 169 -23.31 -8.01 -21.69
C ALA A 169 -24.29 -8.48 -22.77
N ALA A 170 -25.27 -9.32 -22.43
CA ALA A 170 -26.34 -9.69 -23.32
C ALA A 170 -27.16 -8.50 -23.82
N ARG A 171 -27.19 -7.39 -23.06
CA ARG A 171 -27.91 -6.15 -23.45
C ARG A 171 -27.16 -5.33 -24.49
N TRP A 172 -25.85 -5.52 -24.63
CA TRP A 172 -24.99 -4.74 -25.52
C TRP A 172 -24.98 -5.33 -26.92
N LYS A 173 -25.24 -4.51 -27.91
CA LYS A 173 -25.17 -4.92 -29.30
C LYS A 173 -23.74 -5.04 -29.78
N ASP A 174 -22.95 -4.00 -29.53
CA ASP A 174 -21.53 -3.92 -29.87
C ASP A 174 -20.79 -3.16 -28.80
N PRO A 175 -20.15 -3.84 -27.83
CA PRO A 175 -19.39 -3.20 -26.76
C PRO A 175 -17.94 -2.90 -27.12
N VAL A 176 -17.48 -3.16 -28.35
CA VAL A 176 -16.10 -2.95 -28.78
C VAL A 176 -15.70 -1.47 -28.61
N GLY A 177 -14.55 -1.24 -27.96
CA GLY A 177 -14.08 0.09 -27.60
C GLY A 177 -14.69 0.66 -26.32
N GLY A 178 -15.55 -0.08 -25.62
CA GLY A 178 -15.91 0.18 -24.24
C GLY A 178 -14.72 -0.07 -23.32
N PHE A 179 -14.74 0.51 -22.13
CA PHE A 179 -13.69 0.36 -21.13
C PHE A 179 -14.21 -0.36 -19.88
N ILE A 180 -13.33 -1.14 -19.27
CA ILE A 180 -13.54 -1.70 -17.93
C ILE A 180 -12.53 -1.02 -17.01
N HIS A 181 -13.02 -0.41 -15.95
CA HIS A 181 -12.21 0.13 -14.87
C HIS A 181 -12.46 -0.71 -13.64
N ALA A 182 -11.39 -1.24 -13.03
CA ALA A 182 -11.47 -2.06 -11.85
C ALA A 182 -10.40 -1.67 -10.84
N LEU A 183 -10.59 -1.97 -9.56
CA LEU A 183 -9.47 -2.01 -8.64
C LEU A 183 -8.61 -3.26 -8.91
N HIS A 184 -7.34 -3.16 -8.57
CA HIS A 184 -6.44 -4.29 -8.43
C HIS A 184 -6.99 -5.25 -7.37
N SER A 185 -6.77 -6.56 -7.49
CA SER A 185 -7.35 -7.56 -6.58
C SER A 185 -7.02 -7.37 -5.11
N ALA A 186 -5.91 -6.68 -4.78
CA ALA A 186 -5.54 -6.26 -3.42
C ALA A 186 -5.88 -4.79 -3.13
N GLU A 187 -6.68 -4.13 -3.94
CA GLU A 187 -7.11 -2.73 -3.81
C GLU A 187 -5.94 -1.71 -3.78
N TRP A 188 -4.77 -2.04 -4.32
CA TRP A 188 -3.61 -1.14 -4.28
C TRP A 188 -3.69 0.01 -5.29
N GLY A 189 -4.53 -0.10 -6.31
CA GLY A 189 -4.70 0.91 -7.36
C GLY A 189 -5.70 0.47 -8.41
N GLY A 190 -5.80 1.22 -9.50
CA GLY A 190 -6.72 0.93 -10.62
C GLY A 190 -6.06 0.14 -11.73
N MET A 191 -6.85 -0.71 -12.37
CA MET A 191 -6.51 -1.43 -13.58
C MET A 191 -7.55 -1.11 -14.65
N HIS A 192 -7.11 -0.95 -15.90
CA HIS A 192 -7.96 -0.51 -16.99
C HIS A 192 -7.83 -1.45 -18.18
N TYR A 193 -8.97 -1.70 -18.84
CA TYR A 193 -9.05 -2.61 -19.98
C TYR A 193 -9.94 -2.00 -21.06
N VAL A 194 -9.62 -2.29 -22.31
CA VAL A 194 -10.51 -2.01 -23.47
C VAL A 194 -11.22 -3.29 -23.88
N ILE A 195 -12.52 -3.22 -24.08
CA ILE A 195 -13.31 -4.35 -24.58
C ILE A 195 -13.02 -4.55 -26.05
N THR A 196 -12.59 -5.75 -26.43
CA THR A 196 -12.21 -6.15 -27.78
C THR A 196 -13.27 -6.97 -28.48
N GLY A 197 -14.26 -7.47 -27.74
CA GLY A 197 -15.34 -8.26 -28.31
C GLY A 197 -16.29 -8.84 -27.28
N LYS A 198 -17.25 -9.60 -27.80
CA LYS A 198 -18.22 -10.38 -27.03
C LYS A 198 -18.50 -11.72 -27.76
N GLY A 199 -18.34 -12.83 -27.01
CA GLY A 199 -18.64 -14.18 -27.53
C GLY A 199 -20.14 -14.47 -27.67
N ALA A 200 -20.47 -15.58 -28.27
CA ALA A 200 -21.86 -16.06 -28.41
C ALA A 200 -22.51 -16.36 -27.03
N ASP A 201 -21.72 -16.66 -26.03
CA ASP A 201 -22.14 -16.86 -24.62
C ASP A 201 -22.25 -15.54 -23.84
N ASN A 202 -22.13 -14.42 -24.50
CA ASN A 202 -22.11 -13.06 -23.99
C ASN A 202 -20.92 -12.76 -23.04
N LYS A 203 -19.88 -13.58 -22.97
CA LYS A 203 -18.66 -13.23 -22.28
C LYS A 203 -17.90 -12.18 -23.09
N VAL A 204 -17.50 -11.10 -22.42
CA VAL A 204 -16.67 -10.07 -23.03
C VAL A 204 -15.22 -10.51 -23.09
N THR A 205 -14.56 -10.17 -24.22
CA THR A 205 -13.11 -10.24 -24.35
C THR A 205 -12.54 -8.84 -24.21
N TYR A 206 -11.38 -8.73 -23.59
CA TYR A 206 -10.76 -7.44 -23.30
C TYR A 206 -9.24 -7.55 -23.25
N GLU A 207 -8.57 -6.42 -23.45
CA GLU A 207 -7.12 -6.25 -23.34
C GLU A 207 -6.80 -5.12 -22.34
N GLY A 208 -5.71 -5.26 -21.57
CA GLY A 208 -5.33 -4.25 -20.59
C GLY A 208 -4.76 -4.86 -19.32
N GLY A 209 -4.91 -4.14 -18.21
CA GLY A 209 -4.40 -4.57 -16.92
C GLY A 209 -2.89 -4.42 -16.75
N TRP A 210 -2.20 -3.79 -17.72
CA TRP A 210 -0.75 -3.56 -17.68
C TRP A 210 -0.30 -2.44 -16.74
N GLN A 211 -1.23 -1.84 -16.00
CA GLN A 211 -0.91 -0.86 -14.97
C GLN A 211 -0.21 -1.47 -13.78
N ASN A 212 -0.28 -2.80 -13.62
CA ASN A 212 0.45 -3.53 -12.59
C ASN A 212 1.20 -4.72 -13.19
N ASN A 213 2.44 -4.94 -12.79
CA ASN A 213 3.31 -5.99 -13.31
C ASN A 213 3.12 -7.33 -12.62
N ARG A 214 2.39 -7.38 -11.49
CA ARG A 214 2.11 -8.64 -10.78
C ARG A 214 0.96 -9.37 -11.45
N PRO A 215 1.00 -10.71 -11.53
CA PRO A 215 -0.05 -11.50 -12.15
C PRO A 215 -1.28 -11.63 -11.23
N MET A 216 -1.85 -10.51 -10.82
CA MET A 216 -3.05 -10.45 -9.99
C MET A 216 -4.23 -9.96 -10.83
N GLY A 217 -5.40 -10.54 -10.60
CA GLY A 217 -6.60 -10.20 -11.37
C GLY A 217 -7.25 -8.87 -10.99
N MET A 218 -8.26 -8.47 -11.75
CA MET A 218 -9.12 -7.35 -11.39
C MET A 218 -10.06 -7.73 -10.23
N HIS A 219 -10.32 -6.76 -9.37
CA HIS A 219 -11.27 -6.88 -8.28
C HIS A 219 -12.72 -6.88 -8.77
N ASP A 220 -13.66 -7.30 -7.94
CA ASP A 220 -15.10 -7.19 -8.20
C ASP A 220 -15.62 -5.73 -8.13
N ILE A 221 -14.86 -4.84 -7.49
CA ILE A 221 -15.10 -3.38 -7.51
C ILE A 221 -14.66 -2.85 -8.88
N ARG A 222 -15.63 -2.74 -9.80
CA ARG A 222 -15.42 -2.35 -11.19
C ARG A 222 -16.66 -1.71 -11.80
N PHE A 223 -16.47 -0.97 -12.89
CA PHE A 223 -17.53 -0.43 -13.73
C PHE A 223 -17.12 -0.49 -15.19
N VAL A 224 -18.07 -0.31 -16.09
CA VAL A 224 -17.84 -0.18 -17.53
C VAL A 224 -18.31 1.17 -18.03
N GLU A 225 -17.64 1.70 -19.06
CA GLU A 225 -18.07 2.94 -19.73
C GLU A 225 -17.84 2.89 -21.23
N ASN A 226 -18.37 3.89 -21.95
CA ASN A 226 -18.35 4.00 -23.41
C ASN A 226 -19.10 2.85 -24.09
N ILE A 227 -20.28 2.54 -23.57
CA ILE A 227 -21.18 1.51 -24.13
C ILE A 227 -22.52 2.17 -24.40
N PHE A 228 -22.98 2.12 -25.66
CA PHE A 228 -24.16 2.84 -26.10
C PHE A 228 -25.44 2.48 -25.34
N GLU A 229 -25.64 1.21 -25.03
CA GLU A 229 -26.83 0.71 -24.34
C GLU A 229 -26.85 1.07 -22.83
N GLU A 230 -25.77 1.62 -22.32
CA GLU A 230 -25.67 2.17 -20.95
C GLU A 230 -25.84 3.70 -20.92
N LEU A 231 -26.30 4.30 -22.02
CA LEU A 231 -26.68 5.72 -22.06
C LEU A 231 -28.12 5.87 -21.55
N ASP A 232 -28.27 5.96 -20.22
CA ASP A 232 -29.59 5.96 -19.60
C ASP A 232 -29.75 6.97 -18.43
N ALA A 233 -28.70 7.77 -18.12
CA ALA A 233 -28.74 8.76 -17.05
C ALA A 233 -28.36 10.19 -17.53
N PRO A 234 -28.94 11.23 -16.90
CA PRO A 234 -28.55 12.62 -17.19
C PRO A 234 -27.07 12.86 -16.96
N GLY A 235 -26.43 13.58 -17.88
CA GLY A 235 -24.99 13.84 -17.86
C GLY A 235 -24.17 12.79 -18.62
N GLU A 236 -24.79 11.74 -19.12
CA GLU A 236 -24.10 10.72 -19.91
C GLU A 236 -24.10 11.05 -21.40
N TRP A 237 -23.05 10.61 -22.08
CA TRP A 237 -22.91 10.78 -23.54
C TRP A 237 -22.19 9.60 -24.18
N PHE A 238 -22.42 9.45 -25.49
CA PHE A 238 -21.78 8.46 -26.35
C PHE A 238 -21.47 9.03 -27.71
N LEU A 239 -20.29 8.72 -28.25
CA LEU A 239 -19.91 9.10 -29.63
C LEU A 239 -19.89 7.87 -30.54
N ASP A 240 -20.89 7.76 -31.42
CA ASP A 240 -20.86 6.80 -32.51
C ASP A 240 -19.94 7.31 -33.64
N LYS A 241 -18.67 6.87 -33.57
CA LYS A 241 -17.64 7.27 -34.54
C LYS A 241 -17.98 6.82 -35.98
N SER A 242 -18.68 5.68 -36.13
CA SER A 242 -19.02 5.11 -37.40
C SER A 242 -20.08 5.96 -38.15
N LYS A 243 -21.00 6.54 -37.40
CA LYS A 243 -22.07 7.41 -37.91
C LYS A 243 -21.74 8.89 -37.80
N SER A 244 -20.65 9.25 -37.07
CA SER A 244 -20.32 10.64 -36.73
C SER A 244 -21.48 11.32 -36.00
N VAL A 245 -22.06 10.66 -34.99
CA VAL A 245 -23.17 11.14 -34.18
C VAL A 245 -22.78 11.16 -32.73
N LEU A 246 -22.95 12.32 -32.10
CA LEU A 246 -22.84 12.51 -30.67
C LEU A 246 -24.23 12.37 -30.05
N TYR A 247 -24.39 11.42 -29.13
CA TYR A 247 -25.55 11.24 -28.28
C TYR A 247 -25.26 11.80 -26.89
N PHE A 248 -26.23 12.53 -26.34
CA PHE A 248 -26.09 13.14 -25.03
C PHE A 248 -27.41 13.17 -24.29
N HIS A 249 -27.42 12.73 -23.04
CA HIS A 249 -28.57 12.88 -22.15
C HIS A 249 -28.32 14.12 -21.27
N PRO A 250 -28.85 15.29 -21.64
CA PRO A 250 -28.55 16.52 -20.93
C PRO A 250 -29.09 16.51 -19.51
N PRO A 251 -28.33 17.00 -18.52
CA PRO A 251 -28.86 17.26 -17.18
C PRO A 251 -30.05 18.22 -17.21
N PRO A 252 -30.96 18.12 -16.24
CA PRO A 252 -32.09 19.05 -16.13
C PRO A 252 -31.61 20.52 -16.11
N GLY A 253 -32.28 21.36 -16.89
CA GLY A 253 -31.99 22.81 -16.96
C GLY A 253 -30.92 23.22 -17.96
N ILE A 254 -30.30 22.30 -18.68
CA ILE A 254 -29.35 22.62 -19.75
C ILE A 254 -30.13 22.93 -21.05
N ASP A 255 -30.01 24.14 -21.58
CA ASP A 255 -30.46 24.51 -22.90
C ASP A 255 -29.34 24.31 -23.93
N LEU A 256 -29.43 23.25 -24.72
CA LEU A 256 -28.42 22.87 -25.70
C LEU A 256 -28.31 23.87 -26.89
N SER A 257 -29.29 24.78 -27.08
CA SER A 257 -29.24 25.81 -28.12
C SER A 257 -28.24 26.93 -27.75
N THR A 258 -27.99 27.12 -26.46
CA THR A 258 -27.10 28.17 -25.95
C THR A 258 -25.88 27.63 -25.23
N ALA A 259 -25.87 26.34 -24.91
CA ALA A 259 -24.79 25.69 -24.14
C ALA A 259 -23.44 25.75 -24.88
N THR A 260 -22.38 26.00 -24.10
CA THR A 260 -21.00 25.85 -24.58
C THR A 260 -20.63 24.36 -24.50
N ILE A 261 -20.37 23.75 -25.65
CA ILE A 261 -19.99 22.34 -25.72
C ILE A 261 -18.57 22.22 -26.22
N GLU A 262 -17.73 21.59 -25.40
CA GLU A 262 -16.30 21.42 -25.65
C GLU A 262 -15.91 19.96 -25.60
N ALA A 263 -15.03 19.56 -26.51
CA ALA A 263 -14.50 18.21 -26.56
C ALA A 263 -12.97 18.24 -26.54
N VAL A 264 -12.37 17.32 -25.84
CA VAL A 264 -10.90 17.28 -25.65
C VAL A 264 -10.20 16.71 -26.88
N ARG A 265 -9.03 17.27 -27.23
CA ARG A 265 -8.20 16.85 -28.37
C ARG A 265 -6.75 16.58 -28.02
N LEU A 266 -6.13 17.45 -27.21
CA LEU A 266 -4.69 17.41 -26.94
C LEU A 266 -4.41 16.63 -25.65
N ARG A 267 -3.33 15.86 -25.65
CA ARG A 267 -2.80 15.22 -24.45
C ARG A 267 -2.01 16.18 -23.58
N HIS A 268 -1.21 17.02 -24.23
CA HIS A 268 -0.38 18.05 -23.59
C HIS A 268 -0.77 19.43 -24.09
N LEU A 269 -0.70 20.43 -23.23
CA LEU A 269 -1.00 21.83 -23.56
C LEU A 269 0.29 22.63 -23.69
N VAL A 270 1.24 22.34 -22.79
CA VAL A 270 2.55 22.98 -22.77
C VAL A 270 3.62 21.91 -22.60
N GLU A 271 4.67 21.98 -23.41
CA GLU A 271 5.82 21.11 -23.31
C GLU A 271 7.11 21.95 -23.25
N PHE A 272 7.97 21.58 -22.32
CA PHE A 272 9.36 22.02 -22.31
C PHE A 272 10.21 20.88 -22.84
N GLN A 273 10.87 21.09 -23.96
CA GLN A 273 11.66 20.07 -24.65
C GLN A 273 13.14 20.52 -24.73
N GLY A 274 13.86 20.30 -23.64
CA GLY A 274 15.31 20.45 -23.56
C GLY A 274 16.01 19.11 -23.35
N THR A 275 17.30 19.19 -23.14
CA THR A 275 18.18 18.07 -22.77
C THR A 275 19.13 18.50 -21.65
N GLU A 276 19.86 17.58 -21.04
CA GLU A 276 20.91 17.93 -20.07
C GLU A 276 21.96 18.90 -20.67
N GLN A 277 22.31 18.74 -21.94
CA GLN A 277 23.31 19.55 -22.63
C GLN A 277 22.74 20.91 -23.13
N ALA A 278 21.45 20.95 -23.41
CA ALA A 278 20.75 22.12 -23.91
C ALA A 278 19.38 22.31 -23.23
N PRO A 279 19.37 22.58 -21.93
CA PRO A 279 18.10 22.71 -21.18
C PRO A 279 17.36 24.01 -21.52
N VAL A 280 16.06 23.99 -21.34
CA VAL A 280 15.25 25.22 -21.32
C VAL A 280 15.46 25.88 -19.96
N ARG A 281 15.78 27.19 -19.96
CA ARG A 281 16.15 27.90 -18.73
C ARG A 281 15.36 29.16 -18.53
N PHE A 282 15.09 29.51 -17.27
CA PHE A 282 14.52 30.80 -16.85
C PHE A 282 13.25 31.20 -17.62
N VAL A 283 12.36 30.20 -17.86
CA VAL A 283 11.02 30.44 -18.42
C VAL A 283 10.02 30.26 -17.30
N THR A 284 9.17 31.27 -17.09
CA THR A 284 8.12 31.25 -16.09
C THR A 284 6.74 31.33 -16.76
N ILE A 285 5.82 30.47 -16.35
CA ILE A 285 4.39 30.57 -16.71
C ILE A 285 3.64 30.94 -15.45
N LYS A 286 2.81 32.03 -15.51
CA LYS A 286 2.19 32.60 -14.31
C LYS A 286 0.74 33.03 -14.51
N GLY A 287 -0.13 32.63 -13.57
CA GLY A 287 -1.51 33.14 -13.50
C GLY A 287 -2.41 32.67 -14.64
N LEU A 288 -2.09 31.56 -15.31
CA LEU A 288 -2.89 31.01 -16.39
C LEU A 288 -3.75 29.84 -15.91
N THR A 289 -4.93 29.67 -16.49
CA THR A 289 -5.75 28.48 -16.31
C THR A 289 -5.52 27.50 -17.45
N PHE A 290 -5.29 26.23 -17.13
CA PHE A 290 -5.11 25.13 -18.08
C PHE A 290 -6.24 24.13 -17.93
N ARG A 291 -6.90 23.78 -19.04
CA ARG A 291 -8.05 22.85 -19.07
C ARG A 291 -8.02 21.91 -20.27
N HIS A 292 -8.77 20.83 -20.19
CA HIS A 292 -9.11 19.98 -21.32
C HIS A 292 -7.88 19.30 -21.93
N ALA A 293 -7.11 18.56 -21.14
CA ALA A 293 -6.17 17.57 -21.63
C ALA A 293 -6.80 16.18 -21.63
N ALA A 294 -6.41 15.33 -22.59
CA ALA A 294 -6.97 13.99 -22.78
C ALA A 294 -6.61 13.02 -21.64
N ARG A 295 -7.40 11.97 -21.49
CA ARG A 295 -7.10 10.85 -20.59
C ARG A 295 -5.96 10.01 -21.16
N THR A 296 -5.15 9.44 -20.28
CA THR A 296 -3.94 8.69 -20.67
C THR A 296 -3.85 7.30 -20.03
N PHE A 297 -4.90 6.87 -19.34
CA PHE A 297 -4.94 5.65 -18.54
C PHE A 297 -4.64 4.36 -19.34
N MET A 298 -4.98 4.30 -20.63
CA MET A 298 -4.64 3.18 -21.51
C MET A 298 -3.22 3.27 -22.12
N GLU A 299 -2.51 4.37 -21.88
CA GLU A 299 -1.14 4.58 -22.32
C GLU A 299 -0.10 4.36 -21.20
N ASN A 300 -0.55 4.12 -19.98
CA ASN A 300 0.23 3.84 -18.79
C ASN A 300 0.84 2.41 -18.85
N LYS A 301 2.00 2.23 -19.49
CA LYS A 301 2.59 0.93 -19.81
C LYS A 301 4.06 0.78 -19.39
N GLU A 302 4.77 1.88 -19.15
CA GLU A 302 6.18 1.83 -18.80
C GLU A 302 6.31 1.41 -17.32
N PRO A 303 6.97 0.27 -16.99
CA PRO A 303 7.21 -0.12 -15.62
C PRO A 303 8.19 0.84 -14.95
N LEU A 304 7.94 1.19 -13.71
CA LEU A 304 8.87 1.91 -12.86
C LEU A 304 9.96 0.96 -12.31
N VAL A 305 11.07 1.53 -11.82
CA VAL A 305 12.18 0.74 -11.28
C VAL A 305 11.74 -0.04 -10.05
N ARG A 306 11.98 -1.34 -10.03
CA ARG A 306 11.60 -2.25 -8.92
C ARG A 306 10.15 -2.14 -8.47
N SER A 307 9.31 -1.51 -9.27
CA SER A 307 7.90 -1.30 -9.00
C SER A 307 7.02 -2.36 -9.64
N ASP A 308 5.92 -2.63 -9.02
CA ASP A 308 4.84 -3.39 -9.60
C ASP A 308 3.86 -2.52 -10.42
N TRP A 309 4.09 -1.21 -10.49
CA TRP A 309 3.27 -0.27 -11.22
C TRP A 309 3.96 0.29 -12.46
N THR A 310 3.13 0.80 -13.38
CA THR A 310 3.57 1.45 -14.61
C THR A 310 3.21 2.94 -14.59
N THR A 311 3.81 3.71 -15.49
CA THR A 311 3.54 5.15 -15.63
C THR A 311 3.28 5.53 -17.08
N TYR A 312 2.59 6.66 -17.27
CA TYR A 312 2.56 7.43 -18.51
C TYR A 312 3.45 8.65 -18.36
N ARG A 313 4.45 8.81 -19.24
CA ARG A 313 5.35 9.97 -19.23
C ARG A 313 4.75 11.13 -20.01
N GLY A 314 3.92 11.91 -19.34
CA GLY A 314 3.27 13.08 -19.90
C GLY A 314 2.29 13.71 -18.93
N GLY A 315 1.87 14.92 -19.23
CA GLY A 315 0.91 15.70 -18.44
C GLY A 315 0.39 16.88 -19.23
N ALA A 316 -0.65 17.54 -18.73
CA ALA A 316 -1.15 18.77 -19.36
C ALA A 316 -0.03 19.81 -19.49
N ILE A 317 0.85 19.88 -18.51
CA ILE A 317 2.11 20.63 -18.55
C ILE A 317 3.25 19.61 -18.36
N PHE A 318 4.09 19.49 -19.38
CA PHE A 318 5.17 18.52 -19.42
C PHE A 318 6.53 19.23 -19.46
N LEU A 319 7.41 18.92 -18.51
CA LEU A 319 8.74 19.48 -18.41
C LEU A 319 9.78 18.39 -18.60
N ASN A 320 10.63 18.52 -19.62
CA ASN A 320 11.73 17.62 -19.91
C ASN A 320 12.97 18.44 -20.27
N GLY A 321 14.07 18.26 -19.56
CA GLY A 321 15.30 18.99 -19.82
C GLY A 321 15.21 20.47 -19.46
N THR A 322 14.87 20.81 -18.21
CA THR A 322 14.73 22.21 -17.76
C THR A 322 15.64 22.55 -16.58
N GLU A 323 16.02 23.83 -16.49
CA GLU A 323 16.70 24.40 -15.34
C GLU A 323 16.08 25.78 -15.00
N ASP A 324 15.84 26.00 -13.71
CA ASP A 324 15.34 27.29 -13.19
C ASP A 324 14.04 27.78 -13.88
N CYS A 325 13.18 26.84 -14.32
CA CYS A 325 11.87 27.13 -14.87
C CYS A 325 10.80 27.10 -13.77
N ALA A 326 9.72 27.85 -13.96
CA ALA A 326 8.68 27.96 -12.95
C ALA A 326 7.25 27.93 -13.52
N LEU A 327 6.33 27.34 -12.73
CA LEU A 327 4.89 27.49 -12.82
C LEU A 327 4.42 28.21 -11.56
N GLU A 328 3.87 29.39 -11.71
CA GLU A 328 3.44 30.22 -10.59
C GLU A 328 1.98 30.64 -10.71
N ASP A 329 1.24 30.54 -9.62
CA ASP A 329 -0.13 31.05 -9.53
C ASP A 329 -1.07 30.53 -10.64
N CYS A 330 -0.77 29.33 -11.20
CA CYS A 330 -1.56 28.72 -12.26
C CYS A 330 -2.72 27.90 -11.69
N PHE A 331 -3.81 27.83 -12.44
CA PHE A 331 -4.91 26.90 -12.16
C PHE A 331 -4.93 25.79 -13.21
N VAL A 332 -4.71 24.54 -12.79
CA VAL A 332 -4.86 23.36 -13.66
C VAL A 332 -6.14 22.62 -13.26
N ASP A 333 -7.13 22.63 -14.12
CA ASP A 333 -8.47 22.14 -13.82
C ASP A 333 -8.97 21.13 -14.86
N GLN A 334 -9.55 20.04 -14.40
CA GLN A 334 -10.26 19.07 -15.23
C GLN A 334 -9.44 18.48 -16.39
N VAL A 335 -8.16 18.20 -16.17
CA VAL A 335 -7.33 17.48 -17.13
C VAL A 335 -7.51 15.97 -16.99
N GLY A 336 -7.42 15.22 -18.08
CA GLY A 336 -7.76 13.79 -18.10
C GLY A 336 -6.66 12.86 -17.61
N GLY A 337 -5.41 13.29 -17.57
CA GLY A 337 -4.24 12.58 -17.08
C GLY A 337 -3.52 13.33 -15.97
N ASN A 338 -2.17 13.27 -15.95
CA ASN A 338 -1.35 14.05 -15.03
C ASN A 338 -1.51 15.57 -15.30
N ALA A 339 -1.57 16.38 -14.25
CA ALA A 339 -1.65 17.83 -14.43
C ALA A 339 -0.28 18.41 -14.78
N VAL A 340 0.74 18.16 -13.97
CA VAL A 340 2.14 18.56 -14.22
C VAL A 340 3.04 17.33 -14.15
N PHE A 341 3.87 17.13 -15.15
CA PHE A 341 4.82 16.01 -15.19
C PHE A 341 6.24 16.52 -15.47
N VAL A 342 7.13 16.32 -14.50
CA VAL A 342 8.55 16.70 -14.55
C VAL A 342 9.37 15.45 -14.87
N ASN A 343 9.77 15.32 -16.13
CA ASN A 343 10.32 14.11 -16.73
C ASN A 343 11.84 14.17 -16.87
N ASN A 344 12.54 13.11 -16.47
CA ASN A 344 13.97 12.96 -16.70
C ASN A 344 14.80 14.13 -16.13
N TYR A 345 15.81 14.61 -16.87
CA TYR A 345 16.68 15.70 -16.43
C TYR A 345 15.90 17.00 -16.22
N ASN A 346 15.79 17.42 -14.97
CA ASN A 346 15.28 18.73 -14.57
C ASN A 346 16.01 19.20 -13.31
N ARG A 347 16.26 20.49 -13.20
CA ARG A 347 16.91 21.10 -12.05
C ARG A 347 16.21 22.36 -11.61
N ARG A 348 15.94 22.48 -10.31
CA ARG A 348 15.40 23.68 -9.68
C ARG A 348 14.10 24.18 -10.31
N VAL A 349 13.26 23.24 -10.77
CA VAL A 349 11.89 23.56 -11.21
C VAL A 349 11.08 24.01 -10.00
N THR A 350 10.38 25.11 -10.13
CA THR A 350 9.51 25.65 -9.07
C THR A 350 8.04 25.59 -9.51
N ILE A 351 7.19 24.99 -8.67
CA ILE A 351 5.74 25.00 -8.83
C ILE A 351 5.20 25.66 -7.57
N ARG A 352 4.72 26.90 -7.68
CA ARG A 352 4.37 27.72 -6.53
C ARG A 352 3.03 28.40 -6.68
N GLY A 353 2.26 28.45 -5.59
CA GLY A 353 0.99 29.16 -5.51
C GLY A 353 -0.07 28.60 -6.46
N CYS A 354 0.12 27.39 -6.97
CA CYS A 354 -0.75 26.79 -7.97
C CYS A 354 -1.97 26.12 -7.32
N HIS A 355 -3.09 26.15 -8.04
CA HIS A 355 -4.31 25.41 -7.76
C HIS A 355 -4.44 24.28 -8.77
N ILE A 356 -4.48 23.04 -8.32
CA ILE A 356 -4.64 21.85 -9.19
C ILE A 356 -5.86 21.07 -8.72
N ALA A 357 -6.85 20.89 -9.59
CA ALA A 357 -8.08 20.21 -9.23
C ALA A 357 -8.59 19.30 -10.33
N LYS A 358 -9.24 18.21 -9.92
CA LYS A 358 -9.95 17.28 -10.82
C LYS A 358 -9.05 16.67 -11.91
N ALA A 359 -7.77 16.43 -11.62
CA ALA A 359 -6.87 15.72 -12.53
C ALA A 359 -7.24 14.24 -12.64
N GLY A 360 -7.13 13.67 -13.82
CA GLY A 360 -7.40 12.25 -14.05
C GLY A 360 -6.40 11.31 -13.39
N ALA A 361 -5.14 11.76 -13.27
CA ALA A 361 -4.05 11.03 -12.62
C ALA A 361 -3.38 11.92 -11.55
N ASN A 362 -2.04 12.06 -11.54
CA ASN A 362 -1.32 12.82 -10.54
C ASN A 362 -1.54 14.34 -10.64
N GLY A 363 -1.40 15.04 -9.52
CA GLY A 363 -1.30 16.49 -9.51
C GLY A 363 0.05 16.96 -10.06
N VAL A 364 1.13 16.64 -9.38
CA VAL A 364 2.52 16.88 -9.80
C VAL A 364 3.30 15.58 -9.71
N ALA A 365 3.95 15.17 -10.80
CA ALA A 365 4.80 13.97 -10.81
C ALA A 365 6.24 14.33 -11.19
N PHE A 366 7.20 13.83 -10.41
CA PHE A 366 8.63 13.88 -10.69
C PHE A 366 9.10 12.47 -10.99
N VAL A 367 9.53 12.18 -12.22
CA VAL A 367 9.90 10.83 -12.64
C VAL A 367 11.18 10.87 -13.47
N GLY A 368 12.27 10.32 -12.92
CA GLY A 368 13.55 10.19 -13.59
C GLY A 368 13.59 9.07 -14.64
N ASP A 369 14.66 9.02 -15.38
CA ASP A 369 14.93 7.95 -16.33
C ASP A 369 15.29 6.66 -15.60
N ARG A 370 14.73 5.51 -16.02
CA ARG A 370 15.06 4.19 -15.47
C ARG A 370 16.55 3.87 -15.50
N ASP A 371 17.25 4.38 -16.52
CA ASP A 371 18.69 4.19 -16.67
C ASP A 371 19.51 4.99 -15.64
N SER A 372 18.91 5.91 -14.90
CA SER A 372 19.57 6.56 -13.77
C SER A 372 19.69 5.64 -12.54
N ALA A 373 18.87 4.61 -12.43
CA ALA A 373 19.00 3.61 -11.39
C ALA A 373 20.06 2.54 -11.71
N ARG A 374 20.66 1.97 -10.68
CA ARG A 374 21.60 0.87 -10.75
C ARG A 374 20.89 -0.47 -10.59
N VAL A 375 21.56 -1.55 -10.96
CA VAL A 375 21.02 -2.93 -10.86
C VAL A 375 20.88 -3.35 -9.39
N PRO A 376 19.77 -4.03 -9.01
CA PRO A 376 18.63 -4.47 -9.82
C PRO A 376 17.67 -3.32 -10.20
N ARG A 377 16.98 -3.42 -11.35
CA ARG A 377 16.07 -2.39 -11.87
C ARG A 377 14.64 -2.86 -12.10
N ASP A 378 14.46 -4.12 -12.40
CA ASP A 378 13.15 -4.67 -12.68
C ASP A 378 12.56 -5.44 -11.48
N TRP A 379 11.24 -5.48 -11.38
CA TRP A 379 10.55 -6.24 -10.32
C TRP A 379 11.03 -7.70 -10.28
N ASN A 380 11.15 -8.34 -11.44
CA ASN A 380 11.56 -9.73 -11.56
C ASN A 380 13.07 -9.96 -11.27
N ASP A 381 13.84 -8.90 -11.12
CA ASP A 381 15.27 -8.98 -10.77
C ASP A 381 15.50 -9.23 -9.26
N HIS A 382 14.45 -9.34 -8.44
CA HIS A 382 14.55 -9.67 -7.01
C HIS A 382 15.22 -11.01 -6.73
N SER A 383 15.21 -11.91 -7.72
CA SER A 383 15.96 -13.17 -7.64
C SER A 383 17.47 -12.99 -7.92
N GLN A 384 17.94 -11.77 -8.18
CA GLN A 384 19.37 -11.54 -8.37
C GLN A 384 20.13 -11.85 -7.08
N SER A 385 21.20 -12.60 -7.25
CA SER A 385 22.09 -12.88 -6.13
C SER A 385 22.84 -11.62 -5.71
N LEU A 386 23.10 -11.50 -4.42
CA LEU A 386 23.96 -10.48 -3.84
C LEU A 386 25.28 -10.27 -4.62
N ALA A 387 25.82 -11.32 -5.26
CA ALA A 387 27.05 -11.27 -6.05
C ALA A 387 26.95 -10.40 -7.32
N LYS A 388 25.75 -10.09 -7.80
CA LYS A 388 25.50 -9.23 -8.99
C LYS A 388 25.13 -7.80 -8.64
N LEU A 389 25.03 -7.46 -7.36
CA LEU A 389 24.65 -6.14 -6.91
C LEU A 389 25.69 -5.09 -7.31
N ASP A 390 25.25 -4.00 -7.96
CA ASP A 390 26.10 -2.79 -8.11
C ASP A 390 26.16 -2.05 -6.77
N ARG A 391 27.33 -2.10 -6.12
CA ARG A 391 27.55 -1.49 -4.79
C ARG A 391 27.96 -0.02 -4.85
N THR A 392 27.93 0.62 -6.01
CA THR A 392 28.22 2.06 -6.11
C THR A 392 27.04 2.85 -5.53
N PRO A 393 27.21 3.72 -4.53
CA PRO A 393 26.12 4.51 -3.98
C PRO A 393 25.52 5.50 -4.98
N GLY A 394 24.24 5.78 -4.85
CA GLY A 394 23.53 6.81 -5.59
C GLY A 394 23.21 6.46 -7.04
N PRO A 395 22.77 7.44 -7.83
CA PRO A 395 22.35 7.25 -9.22
C PRO A 395 23.53 6.91 -10.15
N ARG A 396 23.21 6.32 -11.30
CA ARG A 396 24.17 6.01 -12.35
C ARG A 396 24.40 7.19 -13.32
N THR A 397 23.35 7.97 -13.56
CA THR A 397 23.38 9.15 -14.45
C THR A 397 22.71 10.34 -13.77
N ALA A 398 22.78 11.52 -14.39
CA ALA A 398 22.10 12.72 -13.92
C ALA A 398 20.67 12.88 -14.52
N ASN A 399 20.18 11.91 -15.29
CA ASN A 399 18.91 12.02 -16.02
C ASN A 399 17.67 11.80 -15.14
N TYR A 400 17.51 12.65 -14.12
CA TYR A 400 16.38 12.62 -13.16
C TYR A 400 16.09 14.02 -12.61
N PRO A 401 14.87 14.29 -12.09
CA PRO A 401 14.55 15.54 -11.44
C PRO A 401 15.30 15.73 -10.12
N ALA A 402 15.93 16.89 -9.94
CA ALA A 402 16.60 17.20 -8.69
C ALA A 402 16.42 18.65 -8.24
N ASP A 403 16.43 18.85 -6.91
CA ASP A 403 16.37 20.15 -6.25
C ASP A 403 15.15 20.99 -6.66
N CYS A 404 14.01 20.31 -6.96
CA CYS A 404 12.76 20.94 -7.37
C CYS A 404 11.88 21.27 -6.17
N LEU A 405 10.95 22.21 -6.35
CA LEU A 405 10.12 22.76 -5.29
C LEU A 405 8.63 22.78 -5.67
N VAL A 406 7.79 22.23 -4.79
CA VAL A 406 6.34 22.45 -4.78
C VAL A 406 6.02 23.26 -3.52
N ASP A 407 5.61 24.51 -3.66
CA ASP A 407 5.46 25.47 -2.55
C ASP A 407 4.10 26.17 -2.62
N ASP A 408 3.39 26.16 -1.50
CA ASP A 408 2.14 26.90 -1.33
C ASP A 408 1.08 26.53 -2.40
N CYS A 409 0.91 25.23 -2.65
CA CYS A 409 -0.01 24.70 -3.66
C CYS A 409 -1.21 24.00 -3.04
N LEU A 410 -2.39 24.23 -3.63
CA LEU A 410 -3.63 23.54 -3.31
C LEU A 410 -3.90 22.48 -4.36
N ILE A 411 -3.88 21.19 -3.96
CA ILE A 411 -4.07 20.06 -4.88
C ILE A 411 -5.12 19.11 -4.30
N TYR A 412 -6.23 18.93 -5.01
CA TYR A 412 -7.29 18.03 -4.57
C TYR A 412 -8.05 17.42 -5.74
N LEU A 413 -8.83 16.36 -5.47
CA LEU A 413 -9.57 15.62 -6.49
C LEU A 413 -8.67 15.13 -7.64
N SER A 414 -7.40 14.78 -7.37
CA SER A 414 -6.58 14.04 -8.32
C SER A 414 -7.00 12.56 -8.36
N GLY A 415 -6.53 11.81 -9.34
CA GLY A 415 -6.87 10.39 -9.48
C GLY A 415 -8.33 10.13 -9.87
N ARG A 416 -8.96 11.05 -10.64
CA ARG A 416 -10.36 10.87 -11.05
C ARG A 416 -10.55 9.73 -12.04
N VAL A 417 -9.51 9.35 -12.76
CA VAL A 417 -9.50 8.22 -13.70
C VAL A 417 -8.61 7.10 -13.18
N GLU A 418 -7.30 7.39 -13.04
CA GLU A 418 -6.31 6.43 -12.54
C GLU A 418 -6.26 6.44 -11.00
N LYS A 419 -6.18 5.26 -10.35
CA LYS A 419 -6.20 5.16 -8.89
C LYS A 419 -4.81 4.96 -8.27
N GLN A 420 -3.81 4.57 -9.06
CA GLN A 420 -2.40 4.50 -8.65
C GLN A 420 -1.73 5.88 -8.83
N THR A 421 -2.18 6.86 -8.09
CA THR A 421 -1.79 8.27 -8.26
C THR A 421 -1.75 9.02 -6.94
N SER A 422 -1.09 10.18 -6.94
CA SER A 422 -0.99 11.07 -5.79
C SER A 422 -1.04 12.54 -6.21
N PRO A 423 -1.48 13.46 -5.35
CA PRO A 423 -1.27 14.90 -5.54
C PRO A 423 0.18 15.26 -5.82
N VAL A 424 1.14 14.63 -5.12
CA VAL A 424 2.57 14.74 -5.43
C VAL A 424 3.18 13.33 -5.47
N GLN A 425 3.64 12.94 -6.66
CA GLN A 425 4.33 11.67 -6.93
C GLN A 425 5.81 11.92 -7.16
N ILE A 426 6.69 11.16 -6.49
CA ILE A 426 8.14 11.30 -6.56
C ILE A 426 8.74 9.94 -6.85
N GLU A 427 9.39 9.79 -8.00
CA GLU A 427 10.02 8.54 -8.46
C GLU A 427 11.38 8.86 -9.07
N LEU A 428 12.39 8.04 -8.84
CA LEU A 428 13.72 8.22 -9.45
C LEU A 428 14.20 9.68 -9.39
N SER A 429 14.19 10.28 -8.21
CA SER A 429 14.43 11.71 -8.01
C SER A 429 15.29 11.98 -6.78
N GLN A 430 15.82 13.19 -6.64
CA GLN A 430 16.59 13.60 -5.46
C GLN A 430 16.27 15.03 -5.05
N GLY A 431 16.19 15.31 -3.74
CA GLY A 431 16.11 16.68 -3.24
C GLY A 431 14.82 17.43 -3.60
N ILE A 432 13.69 16.74 -3.72
CA ILE A 432 12.40 17.37 -3.96
C ILE A 432 11.86 17.95 -2.65
N THR A 433 11.50 19.24 -2.66
CA THR A 433 10.88 19.90 -1.52
C THR A 433 9.39 20.12 -1.77
N VAL A 434 8.54 19.68 -0.84
CA VAL A 434 7.09 19.94 -0.83
C VAL A 434 6.76 20.66 0.47
N ARG A 435 6.27 21.88 0.38
CA ARG A 435 6.00 22.65 1.60
C ARG A 435 4.79 23.56 1.47
N HIS A 436 4.14 23.81 2.62
CA HIS A 436 2.96 24.66 2.71
C HIS A 436 1.87 24.29 1.70
N CYS A 437 1.70 23.01 1.43
CA CYS A 437 0.68 22.49 0.50
C CYS A 437 -0.52 21.93 1.26
N SER A 438 -1.73 22.14 0.70
CA SER A 438 -2.94 21.45 1.15
C SER A 438 -3.33 20.40 0.11
N LEU A 439 -3.28 19.11 0.51
CA LEU A 439 -3.43 17.95 -0.37
C LEU A 439 -4.54 17.05 0.18
N TYR A 440 -5.63 16.88 -0.54
CA TYR A 440 -6.76 16.11 -0.02
C TYR A 440 -7.72 15.58 -1.10
N ASP A 441 -8.67 14.77 -0.66
CA ASP A 441 -9.75 14.18 -1.47
C ASP A 441 -9.22 13.36 -2.64
N VAL A 442 -8.45 12.33 -2.32
CA VAL A 442 -7.73 11.49 -3.29
C VAL A 442 -7.93 10.00 -3.05
N PRO A 443 -7.93 9.19 -4.13
CA PRO A 443 -8.20 7.76 -4.02
C PRO A 443 -7.11 6.98 -3.29
N ARG A 444 -5.85 7.46 -3.32
CA ARG A 444 -4.67 6.82 -2.76
C ARG A 444 -3.88 7.78 -1.87
N ALA A 445 -2.56 7.72 -1.87
CA ALA A 445 -1.71 8.56 -1.04
C ALA A 445 -1.80 10.06 -1.40
N GLY A 446 -1.62 10.93 -0.42
CA GLY A 446 -1.48 12.38 -0.62
C GLY A 446 -0.12 12.74 -1.19
N ILE A 447 0.94 12.16 -0.64
CA ILE A 447 2.30 12.22 -1.17
C ILE A 447 2.85 10.81 -1.25
N ASN A 448 3.44 10.46 -2.40
CA ASN A 448 4.08 9.19 -2.58
C ASN A 448 5.54 9.35 -2.99
N ILE A 449 6.45 8.62 -2.32
CA ILE A 449 7.83 8.45 -2.74
C ILE A 449 8.01 6.99 -3.12
N GLY A 450 8.24 6.73 -4.39
CA GLY A 450 8.43 5.40 -4.94
C GLY A 450 9.89 5.02 -5.13
N ASP A 451 10.08 4.05 -5.96
CA ASP A 451 11.31 3.32 -6.16
C ASP A 451 12.48 4.16 -6.67
N GLY A 452 13.68 3.80 -6.23
CA GLY A 452 14.93 4.31 -6.77
C GLY A 452 15.19 5.78 -6.47
N CYS A 453 14.53 6.36 -5.49
CA CYS A 453 14.83 7.72 -5.04
C CYS A 453 16.09 7.75 -4.21
N TRP A 454 16.88 8.81 -4.37
CA TRP A 454 18.18 8.95 -3.71
C TRP A 454 18.13 9.86 -2.48
N GLY A 455 16.92 10.13 -1.98
CA GLY A 455 16.68 10.89 -0.77
C GLY A 455 16.90 12.40 -0.90
N GLY A 456 17.10 13.05 0.24
CA GLY A 456 17.20 14.51 0.32
C GLY A 456 15.86 15.23 0.13
N HIS A 457 14.76 14.50 0.11
CA HIS A 457 13.43 15.09 0.02
C HIS A 457 13.06 15.77 1.33
N VAL A 458 12.35 16.89 1.26
CA VAL A 458 11.84 17.61 2.42
C VAL A 458 10.36 17.86 2.25
N ILE A 459 9.57 17.33 3.17
CA ILE A 459 8.12 17.54 3.22
C ILE A 459 7.80 18.23 4.52
N GLU A 460 7.37 19.50 4.43
CA GLU A 460 7.19 20.32 5.62
C GLU A 460 6.00 21.28 5.53
N PHE A 461 5.37 21.52 6.67
CA PHE A 461 4.24 22.43 6.83
C PHE A 461 3.06 22.14 5.90
N CYS A 462 2.92 20.89 5.48
CA CYS A 462 1.80 20.46 4.64
C CYS A 462 0.61 20.00 5.48
N ASP A 463 -0.58 20.08 4.88
CA ASP A 463 -1.85 19.59 5.41
C ASP A 463 -2.39 18.51 4.49
N ILE A 464 -2.33 17.25 4.90
CA ILE A 464 -2.64 16.10 4.04
C ILE A 464 -3.72 15.25 4.70
N PHE A 465 -4.88 15.12 4.06
CA PHE A 465 -6.02 14.43 4.63
C PHE A 465 -7.00 13.92 3.55
N ASP A 466 -8.07 13.23 3.95
CA ASP A 466 -9.03 12.60 3.03
C ASP A 466 -8.34 11.80 1.93
N THR A 467 -7.40 10.98 2.34
CA THR A 467 -6.60 10.11 1.46
C THR A 467 -7.04 8.65 1.57
N VAL A 468 -6.56 7.80 0.69
CA VAL A 468 -6.88 6.37 0.64
C VAL A 468 -8.41 6.15 0.55
N LYS A 469 -9.09 7.03 -0.18
CA LYS A 469 -10.57 6.96 -0.27
C LYS A 469 -11.07 5.78 -1.08
N GLU A 470 -10.27 5.24 -1.99
CA GLU A 470 -10.71 4.14 -2.87
C GLU A 470 -9.77 2.93 -2.80
N THR A 471 -8.51 3.11 -2.45
CA THR A 471 -7.53 2.02 -2.32
C THR A 471 -7.41 1.50 -0.89
N GLY A 472 -6.58 0.48 -0.69
CA GLY A 472 -6.22 -0.06 0.62
C GLY A 472 -4.71 -0.13 0.80
N ASP A 473 -4.26 -0.35 2.04
CA ASP A 473 -2.85 -0.56 2.40
C ASP A 473 -1.90 0.60 2.06
N HIS A 474 -2.36 1.82 2.20
CA HIS A 474 -1.56 3.03 1.95
C HIS A 474 -1.77 4.07 3.05
N GLY A 475 -1.00 5.16 3.01
CA GLY A 475 -1.10 6.28 3.93
C GLY A 475 -1.31 7.62 3.25
N SER A 476 -1.58 8.66 4.06
CA SER A 476 -1.52 10.04 3.60
C SER A 476 -0.14 10.38 3.05
N PHE A 477 0.92 9.99 3.76
CA PHE A 477 2.24 9.78 3.19
C PHE A 477 2.44 8.28 2.93
N ASN A 478 3.00 7.94 1.77
CA ASN A 478 3.37 6.58 1.45
C ASN A 478 4.75 6.51 0.80
N SER A 479 5.56 5.53 1.17
CA SER A 479 6.83 5.25 0.53
C SER A 479 7.03 3.74 0.42
N TRP A 480 7.36 3.27 -0.78
CA TRP A 480 7.89 1.91 -1.00
C TRP A 480 9.26 2.04 -1.66
N GLY A 481 10.28 2.45 -0.92
CA GLY A 481 11.62 2.74 -1.46
C GLY A 481 12.21 1.60 -2.27
N ARG A 482 11.97 0.36 -1.85
CA ARG A 482 12.54 -0.84 -2.45
C ARG A 482 13.99 -0.61 -2.85
N ASP A 483 14.73 -0.07 -1.89
CA ASP A 483 16.15 0.18 -2.02
C ASP A 483 16.86 -1.10 -2.49
N ARG A 484 18.03 -0.99 -3.11
CA ARG A 484 18.70 -2.12 -3.77
C ARG A 484 18.94 -3.36 -2.92
N PHE A 485 18.92 -3.25 -1.59
CA PHE A 485 19.01 -4.41 -0.70
C PHE A 485 17.72 -5.22 -0.65
N TRP A 486 16.57 -4.60 -0.90
CA TRP A 486 15.27 -5.22 -0.72
C TRP A 486 15.05 -6.38 -1.70
N GLY A 487 14.62 -7.54 -1.18
CA GLY A 487 14.29 -8.72 -1.98
C GLY A 487 15.48 -9.49 -2.58
N LEU A 488 16.74 -9.12 -2.27
CA LEU A 488 17.91 -9.83 -2.80
C LEU A 488 18.04 -11.25 -2.23
N THR A 489 18.22 -12.22 -3.12
CA THR A 489 18.47 -13.62 -2.74
C THR A 489 19.84 -13.76 -2.06
N GLY A 490 19.86 -14.42 -0.91
CA GLY A 490 21.08 -14.66 -0.12
C GLY A 490 21.48 -13.53 0.81
N LEU A 491 20.66 -12.48 0.90
CA LEU A 491 20.88 -11.35 1.83
C LEU A 491 19.95 -11.46 3.04
N ASP A 492 20.32 -12.26 4.03
CA ASP A 492 19.64 -12.29 5.33
C ASP A 492 20.26 -11.25 6.27
N LEU A 493 19.66 -10.05 6.31
CA LEU A 493 20.13 -8.94 7.15
C LEU A 493 19.86 -9.11 8.65
N ASN A 494 19.18 -10.18 9.06
CA ASN A 494 19.02 -10.57 10.46
C ASN A 494 20.16 -11.51 10.92
N ASN A 495 20.93 -12.10 10.01
CA ASN A 495 22.11 -12.89 10.30
C ASN A 495 23.31 -11.97 10.55
N ASP A 496 23.94 -12.04 11.72
CA ASP A 496 25.03 -11.16 12.14
C ASP A 496 26.24 -11.17 11.18
N GLN A 497 26.63 -12.36 10.69
CA GLN A 497 27.76 -12.48 9.76
C GLN A 497 27.45 -11.88 8.38
N VAL A 498 26.25 -12.09 7.88
CA VAL A 498 25.77 -11.49 6.63
C VAL A 498 25.68 -9.97 6.78
N TRP A 499 25.14 -9.48 7.90
CA TRP A 499 25.08 -8.06 8.24
C TRP A 499 26.46 -7.41 8.23
N GLU A 500 27.41 -7.91 9.01
CA GLU A 500 28.76 -7.33 9.13
C GLU A 500 29.46 -7.20 7.78
N THR A 501 29.19 -8.13 6.85
CA THR A 501 29.79 -8.14 5.53
C THR A 501 29.06 -7.22 4.53
N ASN A 502 27.78 -6.90 4.78
CA ASN A 502 26.89 -6.24 3.80
C ASN A 502 26.16 -5.01 4.36
N LYS A 503 26.53 -4.48 5.51
CA LYS A 503 25.88 -3.31 6.09
C LYS A 503 25.93 -2.03 5.22
N ASP A 504 26.84 -1.97 4.27
CA ASP A 504 26.96 -0.87 3.29
C ASP A 504 25.78 -0.87 2.30
N VAL A 505 25.16 -2.02 2.05
CA VAL A 505 24.15 -2.15 0.98
C VAL A 505 22.84 -1.46 1.30
N VAL A 506 22.52 -1.25 2.58
CA VAL A 506 21.21 -0.74 3.01
C VAL A 506 20.98 0.74 2.68
N LEU A 507 22.03 1.50 2.40
CA LEU A 507 21.97 2.92 2.03
C LEU A 507 22.44 3.21 0.60
N LEU A 508 22.63 2.20 -0.24
CA LEU A 508 23.12 2.40 -1.61
C LEU A 508 22.22 3.30 -2.45
N ASP A 509 20.92 3.26 -2.25
CA ASP A 509 19.98 4.20 -2.89
C ASP A 509 19.63 5.35 -1.94
N ALA A 510 19.34 5.12 -0.70
CA ALA A 510 18.95 6.14 0.28
C ALA A 510 20.16 6.97 0.77
N VAL A 511 20.89 7.60 -0.17
CA VAL A 511 22.18 8.27 0.09
C VAL A 511 22.05 9.61 0.82
N LYS A 512 20.86 10.23 0.80
CA LYS A 512 20.52 11.45 1.54
C LYS A 512 19.28 11.23 2.38
N THR A 513 19.23 11.84 3.54
CA THR A 513 18.09 11.71 4.45
C THR A 513 16.84 12.38 3.89
N THR A 514 15.72 11.67 3.88
CA THR A 514 14.39 12.23 3.58
C THR A 514 13.75 12.71 4.89
N ILE A 515 13.21 13.93 4.88
CA ILE A 515 12.71 14.61 6.08
C ILE A 515 11.21 14.88 5.95
N LEU A 516 10.43 14.36 6.90
CA LEU A 516 9.02 14.66 7.08
C LEU A 516 8.86 15.43 8.38
N ARG A 517 8.60 16.76 8.31
CA ARG A 517 8.54 17.55 9.53
C ARG A 517 7.46 18.64 9.50
N ASN A 518 6.91 18.92 10.67
CA ASN A 518 5.94 19.98 10.86
C ASN A 518 4.73 19.86 9.91
N ASN A 519 4.25 18.62 9.67
CA ASN A 519 3.08 18.37 8.84
C ASN A 519 1.90 17.94 9.71
N ARG A 520 0.68 18.11 9.18
CA ARG A 520 -0.53 17.50 9.70
C ARG A 520 -1.03 16.45 8.72
N TRP A 521 -1.22 15.23 9.22
CA TRP A 521 -1.63 14.05 8.46
C TRP A 521 -2.94 13.50 9.02
N ARG A 522 -3.86 13.11 8.17
CA ARG A 522 -5.04 12.36 8.56
C ARG A 522 -5.43 11.36 7.50
N CYS A 523 -5.41 10.09 7.86
CA CYS A 523 -5.94 9.01 7.05
C CYS A 523 -6.97 8.22 7.85
N ASP A 524 -8.21 8.16 7.36
CA ASP A 524 -9.30 7.42 8.01
C ASP A 524 -9.42 5.99 7.46
N HIS A 525 -8.72 5.66 6.36
CA HIS A 525 -8.80 4.38 5.67
C HIS A 525 -7.45 3.65 5.56
N GLY A 526 -6.42 4.16 6.18
CA GLY A 526 -5.07 3.62 6.15
C GLY A 526 -4.17 4.33 7.17
N TRP A 527 -2.91 4.54 6.82
CA TRP A 527 -1.89 5.11 7.69
C TRP A 527 -1.81 6.64 7.53
N ASP A 528 -1.46 7.37 8.59
CA ASP A 528 -1.07 8.78 8.44
C ASP A 528 0.27 8.87 7.73
N ILE A 529 1.26 8.08 8.19
CA ILE A 529 2.58 7.94 7.56
C ILE A 529 2.88 6.45 7.38
N ASP A 530 3.15 6.05 6.15
CA ASP A 530 3.44 4.69 5.76
C ASP A 530 4.83 4.58 5.11
N LEU A 531 5.80 4.04 5.84
CA LEU A 531 7.06 3.59 5.28
C LEU A 531 6.97 2.10 5.00
N ASP A 532 6.70 1.78 3.74
CA ASP A 532 6.55 0.42 3.25
C ASP A 532 7.87 -0.12 2.65
N ASP A 533 7.83 -1.22 1.96
CA ASP A 533 8.91 -2.03 1.39
C ASP A 533 10.24 -1.29 1.21
N GLY A 534 11.24 -1.54 2.08
CA GLY A 534 12.61 -1.10 1.91
C GLY A 534 12.85 0.42 1.93
N SER A 535 12.08 1.17 2.75
CA SER A 535 12.24 2.62 2.90
C SER A 535 13.23 2.95 4.01
N SER A 536 14.43 3.43 3.66
CA SER A 536 15.53 3.73 4.59
C SER A 536 15.90 5.22 4.62
N ASN A 537 16.60 5.63 5.70
CA ASN A 537 17.19 6.95 5.90
C ASN A 537 16.14 8.09 5.93
N PHE A 538 15.22 8.00 6.90
CA PHE A 538 14.16 8.99 7.12
C PHE A 538 14.29 9.69 8.47
N GLU A 539 13.98 10.98 8.51
CA GLU A 539 13.68 11.74 9.71
C GLU A 539 12.20 12.13 9.72
N ILE A 540 11.45 11.63 10.69
CA ILE A 540 10.01 11.89 10.87
C ILE A 540 9.85 12.60 12.20
N ARG A 541 9.72 13.92 12.18
CA ARG A 541 9.70 14.71 13.41
C ARG A 541 8.71 15.87 13.39
N ASN A 542 8.21 16.21 14.57
CA ASN A 542 7.28 17.35 14.74
C ASN A 542 6.04 17.22 13.83
N ASN A 543 5.50 16.01 13.64
CA ASN A 543 4.28 15.81 12.87
C ASN A 543 3.09 15.60 13.79
N LEU A 544 1.93 16.09 13.35
CA LEU A 544 0.64 15.81 13.95
C LEU A 544 -0.09 14.76 13.09
N CYS A 545 -0.11 13.52 13.57
CA CYS A 545 -0.81 12.38 12.96
C CYS A 545 -2.17 12.24 13.64
N LEU A 546 -3.28 12.39 12.91
CA LEU A 546 -4.60 12.55 13.55
C LEU A 546 -5.41 11.27 13.70
N ASN A 547 -5.15 10.19 12.96
CA ASN A 547 -5.97 8.98 13.10
C ASN A 547 -5.30 7.69 12.62
N GLY A 548 -4.55 7.69 11.52
CA GLY A 548 -4.03 6.49 10.87
C GLY A 548 -2.79 5.88 11.56
N GLY A 549 -2.06 6.65 12.36
CA GLY A 549 -0.83 6.19 13.00
C GLY A 549 0.39 6.22 12.05
N LEU A 550 1.53 5.72 12.55
CA LEU A 550 2.79 5.72 11.84
C LEU A 550 3.32 4.30 11.69
N LYS A 551 3.51 3.83 10.45
CA LYS A 551 4.06 2.52 10.13
C LYS A 551 5.49 2.63 9.62
N ASN A 552 6.40 1.81 10.19
CA ASN A 552 7.72 1.52 9.64
C ASN A 552 7.82 0.05 9.27
N ARG A 553 8.17 -0.25 8.02
CA ARG A 553 8.38 -1.59 7.53
C ARG A 553 9.76 -1.68 6.86
N GLU A 554 10.35 -2.84 6.80
CA GLU A 554 11.55 -3.23 6.06
C GLU A 554 12.51 -2.08 5.65
N GLY A 555 13.22 -1.49 6.59
CA GLY A 555 14.12 -0.38 6.31
C GLY A 555 15.11 -0.15 7.43
N PHE A 556 15.99 0.84 7.24
CA PHE A 556 17.12 1.13 8.10
C PHE A 556 17.26 2.63 8.38
N HIS A 557 17.80 2.96 9.56
CA HIS A 557 18.19 4.31 9.95
C HIS A 557 17.03 5.32 9.86
N ARG A 558 15.91 5.02 10.53
CA ARG A 558 14.74 5.91 10.58
C ARG A 558 14.63 6.52 11.97
N LEU A 559 14.54 7.84 12.02
CA LEU A 559 14.28 8.60 13.23
C LEU A 559 12.80 8.99 13.28
N VAL A 560 12.10 8.56 14.32
CA VAL A 560 10.71 8.96 14.64
C VAL A 560 10.76 9.72 15.97
N GLU A 561 10.74 11.04 15.93
CA GLU A 561 10.97 11.86 17.10
C GLU A 561 9.99 13.02 17.22
N ASN A 562 9.51 13.27 18.43
CA ASN A 562 8.74 14.47 18.75
C ASN A 562 7.44 14.62 17.93
N ASN A 563 6.78 13.50 17.61
CA ASN A 563 5.48 13.51 16.92
C ASN A 563 4.33 13.36 17.92
N VAL A 564 3.15 13.82 17.54
CA VAL A 564 1.88 13.55 18.24
C VAL A 564 1.05 12.62 17.36
N ILE A 565 0.74 11.42 17.86
CA ILE A 565 0.03 10.36 17.12
C ILE A 565 -1.31 10.12 17.83
N VAL A 566 -2.33 10.81 17.36
CA VAL A 566 -3.68 10.84 17.96
C VAL A 566 -4.46 9.58 17.59
N ASN A 567 -5.21 9.02 18.54
CA ASN A 567 -6.06 7.83 18.40
C ASN A 567 -5.34 6.54 17.97
N ASN A 568 -4.03 6.58 17.82
CA ASN A 568 -3.21 5.50 17.29
C ASN A 568 -1.82 5.52 17.94
N GLY A 569 -0.88 4.80 17.35
CA GLY A 569 0.49 4.69 17.84
C GLY A 569 1.47 4.37 16.73
N PHE A 570 2.59 3.81 17.14
CA PHE A 570 3.65 3.37 16.23
C PHE A 570 3.46 1.89 15.85
N HIS A 571 3.64 1.58 14.57
CA HIS A 571 3.45 0.26 13.97
C HIS A 571 4.75 -0.27 13.37
N PRO A 572 5.56 -1.03 14.11
CA PRO A 572 6.71 -1.74 13.55
C PRO A 572 6.24 -2.97 12.76
N HIS A 573 6.63 -3.05 11.48
CA HIS A 573 6.29 -4.18 10.61
C HIS A 573 7.57 -4.77 10.01
N VAL A 574 7.72 -6.08 9.94
CA VAL A 574 8.85 -6.79 9.31
C VAL A 574 10.19 -6.08 9.61
N TRP A 575 10.59 -6.09 10.87
CA TRP A 575 11.71 -5.28 11.35
C TRP A 575 13.02 -6.05 11.30
N PHE A 576 14.09 -5.40 10.88
CA PHE A 576 15.42 -6.01 10.88
C PHE A 576 16.12 -5.81 12.24
N LYS A 577 16.86 -6.85 12.69
CA LYS A 577 17.63 -6.84 13.95
C LYS A 577 18.56 -5.62 14.05
N HIS A 578 19.17 -5.24 12.93
CA HIS A 578 20.14 -4.15 12.84
C HIS A 578 19.56 -2.90 12.15
N SER A 579 18.25 -2.67 12.24
CA SER A 579 17.60 -1.54 11.55
C SER A 579 18.20 -0.18 11.86
N GLY A 580 18.77 0.00 13.04
CA GLY A 580 19.33 1.28 13.47
C GLY A 580 18.26 2.35 13.75
N ASP A 581 17.00 1.97 13.81
CA ASP A 581 15.88 2.89 14.00
C ASP A 581 15.84 3.48 15.41
N ILE A 582 15.38 4.73 15.50
CA ILE A 582 15.22 5.48 16.75
C ILE A 582 13.77 5.96 16.85
N VAL A 583 13.10 5.63 17.95
CA VAL A 583 11.71 6.07 18.24
C VAL A 583 11.67 6.66 19.64
N ARG A 584 11.61 8.00 19.73
CA ARG A 584 11.68 8.67 21.03
C ARG A 584 10.90 10.00 21.06
N ARG A 585 10.56 10.41 22.27
CA ARG A 585 9.91 11.71 22.56
C ARG A 585 8.61 11.92 21.82
N ASN A 586 7.90 10.83 21.44
CA ASN A 586 6.61 10.91 20.81
C ASN A 586 5.49 10.88 21.86
N ILE A 587 4.36 11.51 21.54
CA ILE A 587 3.11 11.35 22.30
C ILE A 587 2.20 10.45 21.47
N MET A 588 1.86 9.28 22.00
CA MET A 588 1.02 8.25 21.35
C MET A 588 -0.25 8.00 22.16
N PHE A 589 -1.33 7.53 21.53
CA PHE A 589 -2.59 7.23 22.20
C PHE A 589 -2.80 5.73 22.47
N THR A 590 -1.88 4.87 22.01
CA THR A 590 -1.87 3.45 22.35
C THR A 590 -0.78 3.12 23.33
N ASP A 591 -1.06 2.24 24.30
CA ASP A 591 -0.14 1.81 25.35
C ASP A 591 0.73 0.61 24.96
N HIS A 592 0.71 0.24 23.68
CA HIS A 592 1.50 -0.86 23.13
C HIS A 592 1.90 -0.54 21.69
N TYR A 593 3.00 -1.09 21.23
CA TYR A 593 3.31 -1.11 19.81
C TYR A 593 2.37 -2.05 19.07
N LEU A 594 2.13 -1.81 17.78
CA LEU A 594 1.25 -2.62 16.96
C LEU A 594 2.10 -3.43 15.95
N PRO A 595 2.91 -4.41 16.44
CA PRO A 595 3.81 -5.16 15.58
C PRO A 595 3.04 -6.10 14.64
N ALA A 596 3.56 -6.26 13.42
CA ALA A 596 3.18 -7.31 12.50
C ALA A 596 4.25 -8.42 12.46
N GLY A 597 4.13 -9.38 11.54
CA GLY A 597 5.07 -10.49 11.44
C GLY A 597 6.51 -10.07 11.14
N GLY A 598 7.46 -10.96 11.41
CA GLY A 598 8.87 -10.73 11.09
C GLY A 598 9.66 -9.92 12.13
N MET A 599 9.07 -9.66 13.30
CA MET A 599 9.78 -8.96 14.39
C MET A 599 10.89 -9.83 14.98
N PRO A 600 12.07 -9.24 15.29
CA PRO A 600 13.15 -9.98 15.94
C PRO A 600 12.83 -10.28 17.40
N ASN A 601 13.41 -11.38 17.93
CA ASN A 601 13.32 -11.76 19.35
C ASN A 601 14.30 -10.99 20.27
N THR A 602 14.85 -9.89 19.79
CA THR A 602 15.83 -9.05 20.50
C THR A 602 15.25 -7.66 20.73
N PRO A 603 15.86 -6.80 21.58
CA PRO A 603 15.46 -5.42 21.70
C PRO A 603 15.37 -4.72 20.34
N TRP A 604 14.30 -3.95 20.10
CA TRP A 604 14.04 -3.33 18.83
C TRP A 604 14.78 -2.00 18.68
N GLY A 605 15.23 -1.72 17.44
CA GLY A 605 15.89 -0.49 17.08
C GLY A 605 17.17 -0.20 17.85
N SER A 606 17.77 0.96 17.58
CA SER A 606 18.90 1.48 18.37
C SER A 606 18.43 2.13 19.66
N GLU A 607 17.31 2.87 19.60
CA GLU A 607 16.71 3.55 20.74
C GLU A 607 15.19 3.54 20.60
N MET A 608 14.51 2.98 21.59
CA MET A 608 13.06 3.03 21.76
C MET A 608 12.82 3.48 23.18
N ASP A 609 12.64 4.80 23.44
CA ASP A 609 12.55 5.31 24.81
C ASP A 609 12.02 6.74 24.89
N ASN A 610 11.73 7.18 26.11
CA ASN A 610 11.25 8.55 26.38
C ASN A 610 9.97 8.92 25.62
N ASN A 611 9.09 7.93 25.33
CA ASN A 611 7.80 8.16 24.73
C ASN A 611 6.71 8.34 25.80
N LEU A 612 5.69 9.14 25.52
CA LEU A 612 4.53 9.30 26.37
C LEU A 612 3.31 8.65 25.74
N VAL A 613 2.67 7.73 26.47
CA VAL A 613 1.35 7.21 26.12
C VAL A 613 0.31 8.10 26.80
N HIS A 614 -0.47 8.81 26.01
CA HIS A 614 -1.48 9.72 26.52
C HIS A 614 -2.68 8.97 27.12
N ARG A 615 -2.99 9.32 28.36
CA ARG A 615 -4.21 8.88 29.07
C ARG A 615 -4.89 10.09 29.68
N GLN A 616 -5.97 10.53 29.08
CA GLN A 616 -6.70 11.73 29.53
C GLN A 616 -7.13 11.61 30.98
N GLY A 617 -6.82 12.63 31.80
CA GLY A 617 -7.21 12.71 33.20
C GLY A 617 -6.37 11.84 34.15
N ALA A 618 -5.28 11.24 33.70
CA ALA A 618 -4.31 10.56 34.57
C ALA A 618 -3.73 11.58 35.57
N THR A 619 -3.86 11.29 36.86
CA THR A 619 -3.42 12.17 37.95
C THR A 619 -1.93 12.05 38.28
N HIS A 620 -1.29 11.00 37.81
CA HIS A 620 0.15 10.71 38.00
C HIS A 620 0.69 9.98 36.77
N SER A 621 2.00 9.99 36.64
CA SER A 621 2.70 9.23 35.60
C SER A 621 3.00 7.81 36.08
N GLU A 622 2.82 6.83 35.20
CA GLU A 622 3.15 5.43 35.41
C GLU A 622 4.16 4.97 34.35
N PRO A 623 5.03 3.99 34.62
CA PRO A 623 5.87 3.38 33.59
C PRO A 623 5.03 2.81 32.44
N ALA A 624 5.48 2.96 31.21
CA ALA A 624 4.82 2.37 30.03
C ALA A 624 5.20 0.90 29.86
N THR A 625 4.80 0.08 30.86
CA THR A 625 5.20 -1.33 30.97
C THR A 625 4.94 -2.14 29.70
N ARG A 626 3.79 -1.95 29.05
CA ARG A 626 3.46 -2.68 27.81
C ARG A 626 4.37 -2.31 26.64
N LEU A 627 4.83 -1.05 26.53
CA LEU A 627 5.83 -0.66 25.54
C LEU A 627 7.17 -1.32 25.86
N ALA A 628 7.61 -1.26 27.13
CA ALA A 628 8.87 -1.84 27.58
C ALA A 628 8.91 -3.37 27.39
N GLU A 629 7.82 -4.08 27.68
CA GLU A 629 7.71 -5.52 27.46
C GLU A 629 7.84 -5.89 25.99
N GLN A 630 7.25 -5.09 25.10
CA GLN A 630 7.28 -5.38 23.66
C GLN A 630 8.60 -5.01 23.00
N SER A 631 9.12 -3.80 23.26
CA SER A 631 10.37 -3.34 22.66
C SER A 631 11.62 -3.91 23.35
N ARG A 632 11.48 -4.37 24.62
CA ARG A 632 12.59 -4.66 25.54
C ARG A 632 13.52 -3.46 25.71
N ARG A 633 12.95 -2.29 25.59
CA ARG A 633 13.51 -0.94 25.79
C ARG A 633 12.42 -0.12 26.47
N ASP A 634 12.29 1.15 26.21
CA ASP A 634 11.28 2.06 26.81
C ASP A 634 11.31 2.13 28.34
N GLU A 635 12.53 2.06 28.89
CA GLU A 635 12.73 2.07 30.36
C GLU A 635 12.24 3.37 31.00
N HIS A 636 12.29 4.49 30.27
CA HIS A 636 11.88 5.83 30.72
C HIS A 636 10.57 6.32 30.07
N SER A 637 9.96 5.50 29.21
CA SER A 637 8.65 5.81 28.63
C SER A 637 7.55 5.71 29.68
N ILE A 638 6.55 6.59 29.60
CA ILE A 638 5.49 6.72 30.61
C ILE A 638 4.10 6.71 30.02
N VAL A 639 3.13 6.34 30.85
CA VAL A 639 1.70 6.57 30.64
C VAL A 639 1.28 7.75 31.51
N ALA A 640 0.79 8.82 30.91
CA ALA A 640 0.40 10.02 31.63
C ALA A 640 -0.60 10.88 30.82
N ASP A 641 -1.24 11.86 31.45
CA ASP A 641 -1.94 12.92 30.72
C ASP A 641 -0.91 13.87 30.09
N ALA A 642 -0.93 13.98 28.76
CA ALA A 642 -0.06 14.90 28.04
C ALA A 642 -0.38 16.38 28.31
N MET A 643 -1.53 16.69 28.91
CA MET A 643 -1.99 18.03 29.23
C MET A 643 -2.05 18.95 27.98
N PHE A 644 -2.73 18.50 26.94
CA PHE A 644 -2.90 19.30 25.72
C PHE A 644 -3.61 20.64 26.00
N VAL A 645 -3.29 21.65 25.20
CA VAL A 645 -3.87 23.01 25.32
C VAL A 645 -5.37 22.97 25.02
N ASP A 646 -5.75 22.46 23.84
CA ASP A 646 -7.15 22.30 23.43
C ASP A 646 -7.25 21.20 22.34
N ALA A 647 -7.07 19.98 22.73
CA ALA A 647 -7.10 18.84 21.82
C ALA A 647 -8.45 18.66 21.10
N ALA A 648 -9.56 19.07 21.72
CA ALA A 648 -10.88 19.00 21.13
C ALA A 648 -11.03 19.89 19.89
N ASN A 649 -10.33 21.02 19.87
CA ASN A 649 -10.29 21.96 18.75
C ASN A 649 -9.00 21.85 17.90
N GLY A 650 -8.20 20.78 18.10
CA GLY A 650 -7.03 20.47 17.27
C GLY A 650 -5.71 21.11 17.74
N ASP A 651 -5.68 21.75 18.90
CA ASP A 651 -4.44 22.25 19.50
C ASP A 651 -3.82 21.20 20.41
N PHE A 652 -2.93 20.41 19.85
CA PHE A 652 -2.20 19.36 20.55
C PHE A 652 -0.86 19.82 21.15
N ARG A 653 -0.60 21.11 21.20
CA ARG A 653 0.52 21.62 22.03
C ARG A 653 0.28 21.25 23.49
N VAL A 654 1.34 20.95 24.20
CA VAL A 654 1.23 20.61 25.62
C VAL A 654 1.44 21.85 26.49
N LYS A 655 0.71 21.90 27.61
CA LYS A 655 0.81 23.00 28.61
C LYS A 655 2.11 22.93 29.36
N GLU A 656 2.52 24.04 29.96
CA GLU A 656 3.60 24.08 30.96
C GLU A 656 3.31 23.07 32.08
N GLY A 657 4.33 22.34 32.51
CA GLY A 657 4.21 21.28 33.52
C GLY A 657 3.82 19.90 32.96
N SER A 658 3.54 19.79 31.67
CA SER A 658 3.29 18.48 31.04
C SER A 658 4.39 17.48 31.28
N PRO A 659 4.06 16.22 31.61
CA PRO A 659 5.06 15.15 31.70
C PRO A 659 5.86 14.93 30.41
N ALA A 660 5.28 15.22 29.24
CA ALA A 660 5.95 15.09 27.96
C ALA A 660 7.19 15.97 27.85
N LEU A 661 7.15 17.18 28.42
CA LEU A 661 8.29 18.12 28.44
C LEU A 661 9.48 17.57 29.23
N LYS A 662 9.22 16.77 30.28
CA LYS A 662 10.26 16.11 31.07
C LYS A 662 10.96 14.99 30.31
N LEU A 663 10.28 14.37 29.36
CA LEU A 663 10.84 13.36 28.46
C LEU A 663 11.59 13.99 27.28
N GLY A 664 11.59 15.33 27.17
CA GLY A 664 12.26 16.07 26.13
C GLY A 664 11.39 16.34 24.89
N PHE A 665 10.06 16.14 24.95
CA PHE A 665 9.14 16.62 23.95
C PHE A 665 9.17 18.14 23.87
N VAL A 666 9.08 18.70 22.67
CA VAL A 666 9.08 20.15 22.42
C VAL A 666 7.88 20.51 21.58
N ASN A 667 7.12 21.51 22.02
CA ASN A 667 6.03 22.05 21.20
C ASN A 667 6.56 22.57 19.86
N PHE A 668 5.84 22.30 18.79
CA PHE A 668 6.15 22.74 17.43
C PHE A 668 4.99 23.55 16.84
N PRO A 669 5.19 24.33 15.75
CA PRO A 669 4.12 25.11 15.13
C PRO A 669 3.00 24.20 14.59
N MET A 670 1.81 24.25 15.21
CA MET A 670 0.63 23.47 14.80
C MET A 670 -0.45 24.34 14.11
N ASP A 671 -0.13 25.58 13.82
CA ASP A 671 -0.99 26.60 13.18
C ASP A 671 -0.50 27.02 11.79
N GLN A 672 0.57 26.38 11.28
CA GLN A 672 1.23 26.76 10.03
C GLN A 672 1.11 25.71 8.92
N PHE A 673 0.21 24.75 9.09
CA PHE A 673 -0.02 23.71 8.10
C PHE A 673 -0.79 24.22 6.89
N GLY A 674 -0.45 23.69 5.70
CA GLY A 674 -1.15 23.95 4.47
C GLY A 674 -0.82 25.27 3.80
N VAL A 675 -1.65 25.62 2.81
CA VAL A 675 -1.44 26.79 1.97
C VAL A 675 -1.49 28.12 2.74
N ARG A 676 -0.66 29.07 2.33
CA ARG A 676 -0.53 30.40 2.95
C ARG A 676 -1.16 31.50 2.11
N LYS A 677 -1.12 31.36 0.77
CA LYS A 677 -1.67 32.34 -0.15
C LYS A 677 -3.16 32.58 0.15
N PRO A 678 -3.60 33.84 0.38
CA PRO A 678 -4.98 34.10 0.84
C PRO A 678 -6.05 33.54 -0.09
N GLU A 679 -5.86 33.61 -1.41
CA GLU A 679 -6.82 33.13 -2.39
C GLU A 679 -6.96 31.61 -2.34
N LEU A 680 -5.86 30.88 -2.14
CA LEU A 680 -5.87 29.43 -1.97
C LEU A 680 -6.46 29.04 -0.62
N LYS A 681 -6.09 29.77 0.43
CA LYS A 681 -6.58 29.53 1.79
C LYS A 681 -8.10 29.73 1.91
N ALA A 682 -8.68 30.66 1.14
CA ALA A 682 -10.10 30.92 1.12
C ALA A 682 -10.94 29.76 0.57
N VAL A 683 -10.36 28.90 -0.27
CA VAL A 683 -11.03 27.75 -0.90
C VAL A 683 -10.52 26.39 -0.39
N ALA A 684 -9.39 26.37 0.28
CA ALA A 684 -8.84 25.16 0.87
C ALA A 684 -9.68 24.69 2.05
N ARG A 685 -9.85 23.37 2.17
CA ARG A 685 -10.37 22.74 3.38
C ARG A 685 -9.24 22.45 4.38
N THR A 686 -9.60 22.27 5.63
CA THR A 686 -8.74 21.72 6.68
C THR A 686 -9.38 20.45 7.25
N PRO A 687 -8.60 19.48 7.73
CA PRO A 687 -9.17 18.26 8.32
C PRO A 687 -9.92 18.61 9.61
N GLU A 688 -11.03 17.96 9.81
CA GLU A 688 -11.71 17.98 11.10
C GLU A 688 -10.84 17.29 12.16
N THR A 689 -10.86 17.80 13.39
CA THR A 689 -10.23 17.08 14.50
C THR A 689 -11.01 15.81 14.77
N PRO A 690 -10.38 14.62 14.74
CA PRO A 690 -11.08 13.39 14.99
C PRO A 690 -11.57 13.34 16.45
N LYS A 691 -12.70 12.68 16.69
CA LYS A 691 -13.15 12.42 18.06
C LYS A 691 -12.06 11.65 18.79
N ILE A 692 -11.57 12.25 19.87
CA ILE A 692 -10.54 11.61 20.70
C ILE A 692 -11.12 10.37 21.36
N ARG A 693 -10.44 9.25 21.16
CA ARG A 693 -10.77 7.98 21.81
C ARG A 693 -10.02 7.93 23.12
N ASN A 694 -10.75 7.95 24.23
CA ASN A 694 -10.13 7.72 25.54
C ASN A 694 -9.64 6.26 25.59
N SER A 695 -8.34 6.06 25.68
CA SER A 695 -7.70 4.74 25.82
C SER A 695 -7.99 4.03 27.17
N ALA A 696 -8.86 4.60 28.02
CA ALA A 696 -9.29 4.00 29.27
C ALA A 696 -10.25 2.79 29.15
N SER A 697 -10.79 2.54 27.97
CA SER A 697 -11.32 1.20 27.67
C SER A 697 -10.20 0.40 27.05
N PRO A 698 -9.86 -0.80 27.55
CA PRO A 698 -9.13 -1.76 26.72
C PRO A 698 -9.90 -1.73 25.40
N ALA A 699 -9.19 -1.47 24.29
CA ALA A 699 -9.79 -1.66 22.98
C ALA A 699 -10.58 -2.95 23.10
N LYS A 700 -11.92 -2.89 22.85
CA LYS A 700 -12.70 -4.11 22.78
C LYS A 700 -11.84 -4.99 21.90
N GLU A 701 -11.21 -5.99 22.48
CA GLU A 701 -10.52 -7.00 21.72
C GLU A 701 -11.49 -7.33 20.62
N GLY A 702 -11.13 -6.98 19.40
CA GLY A 702 -11.94 -7.35 18.24
C GLY A 702 -12.20 -8.84 18.40
N PRO A 703 -13.37 -9.33 18.05
CA PRO A 703 -13.83 -10.64 18.44
C PRO A 703 -12.73 -11.65 18.16
N THR A 704 -12.36 -12.36 19.21
CA THR A 704 -11.39 -13.45 19.23
C THR A 704 -9.92 -13.07 19.20
N SER A 705 -9.34 -13.14 20.39
CA SER A 705 -7.95 -13.43 20.68
C SER A 705 -7.12 -13.88 19.46
N LYS A 706 -5.92 -13.30 19.31
CA LYS A 706 -4.78 -13.85 18.57
C LYS A 706 -4.35 -15.22 19.13
N ARG A 707 -5.29 -16.12 19.44
CA ARG A 707 -5.01 -17.48 19.86
C ARG A 707 -4.45 -18.25 18.67
N ALA A 708 -3.16 -18.51 18.73
CA ALA A 708 -2.55 -19.43 17.81
C ALA A 708 -3.12 -20.84 18.04
N SER A 709 -3.36 -21.55 16.97
CA SER A 709 -3.91 -22.90 16.96
C SER A 709 -3.08 -23.79 16.06
N TRP A 710 -2.98 -25.05 16.39
CA TRP A 710 -2.36 -26.03 15.49
C TRP A 710 -3.38 -26.55 14.49
N VAL A 711 -3.20 -26.22 13.21
CA VAL A 711 -4.03 -26.72 12.11
C VAL A 711 -3.13 -27.19 10.99
N LEU A 712 -3.42 -28.36 10.39
CA LEU A 712 -2.55 -28.99 9.38
C LEU A 712 -1.12 -29.21 9.88
N GLN A 713 -0.93 -29.23 11.18
CA GLN A 713 0.36 -29.29 11.88
C GLN A 713 1.29 -28.10 11.57
N ALA A 714 0.71 -26.98 11.30
CA ALA A 714 1.30 -25.65 11.35
C ALA A 714 0.68 -24.86 12.49
N LEU A 715 1.44 -24.04 13.15
CA LEU A 715 0.92 -23.08 14.11
C LEU A 715 0.31 -21.91 13.34
N VAL A 716 -0.97 -21.66 13.54
CA VAL A 716 -1.72 -20.67 12.74
C VAL A 716 -2.56 -19.75 13.64
N ARG A 717 -2.92 -18.59 13.12
CA ARG A 717 -3.92 -17.70 13.73
C ARG A 717 -4.76 -17.00 12.67
N ASP A 718 -5.86 -16.41 13.09
CA ASP A 718 -6.64 -15.52 12.23
C ASP A 718 -5.85 -14.26 11.87
N ILE A 719 -6.08 -13.73 10.67
CA ILE A 719 -5.66 -12.39 10.29
C ILE A 719 -6.42 -11.38 11.15
N SER A 720 -5.76 -10.33 11.60
CA SER A 720 -6.35 -9.34 12.50
C SER A 720 -5.84 -7.94 12.23
N GLY A 721 -6.73 -7.08 11.78
CA GLY A 721 -6.51 -5.65 11.62
C GLY A 721 -5.65 -5.25 10.43
N LEU A 722 -5.56 -3.94 10.23
CA LEU A 722 -4.84 -3.32 9.12
C LEU A 722 -3.36 -3.71 9.09
N GLY A 723 -2.74 -3.97 10.27
CA GLY A 723 -1.34 -4.37 10.35
C GLY A 723 -1.04 -5.69 9.64
N ASP A 724 -1.84 -6.73 9.89
CA ASP A 724 -1.68 -8.01 9.19
C ASP A 724 -2.04 -7.87 7.71
N ARG A 725 -3.12 -7.15 7.39
CA ARG A 725 -3.52 -6.86 6.02
C ARG A 725 -2.36 -6.27 5.23
N SER A 726 -1.74 -5.23 5.77
CA SER A 726 -0.59 -4.55 5.17
C SER A 726 0.64 -5.46 5.07
N ALA A 727 1.00 -6.15 6.17
CA ALA A 727 2.21 -6.96 6.22
C ALA A 727 2.23 -8.10 5.19
N TYR A 728 1.05 -8.66 4.88
CA TYR A 728 0.92 -9.81 3.99
C TYR A 728 0.25 -9.47 2.64
N GLY A 729 0.00 -8.19 2.34
CA GLY A 729 -0.58 -7.72 1.08
C GLY A 729 -1.98 -8.28 0.81
N LEU A 730 -2.85 -8.29 1.82
CA LEU A 730 -4.16 -8.89 1.72
C LEU A 730 -5.22 -7.87 1.27
N PRO A 731 -6.24 -8.29 0.51
CA PRO A 731 -7.33 -7.41 0.10
C PRO A 731 -8.24 -7.01 1.26
N ASP A 732 -8.31 -7.85 2.31
CA ASP A 732 -9.18 -7.68 3.47
C ASP A 732 -8.50 -8.22 4.74
N GLU A 733 -9.16 -8.07 5.89
CA GLU A 733 -8.67 -8.52 7.20
C GLU A 733 -9.13 -9.95 7.50
N THR A 734 -9.14 -10.84 6.51
CA THR A 734 -9.53 -12.24 6.67
C THR A 734 -8.44 -13.20 6.21
N GLY A 735 -8.51 -14.45 6.67
CA GLY A 735 -7.56 -15.51 6.30
C GLY A 735 -6.87 -16.11 7.52
N VAL A 736 -6.05 -17.13 7.27
CA VAL A 736 -5.32 -17.86 8.30
C VAL A 736 -3.83 -17.73 8.06
N LEU A 737 -3.17 -17.01 8.96
CA LEU A 737 -1.72 -16.78 8.93
C LEU A 737 -0.98 -17.97 9.55
N ILE A 738 0.05 -18.43 8.87
CA ILE A 738 0.97 -19.45 9.36
C ILE A 738 2.09 -18.79 10.14
N LEU A 739 2.18 -19.08 11.42
CA LEU A 739 3.20 -18.57 12.33
C LEU A 739 4.45 -19.46 12.36
N GLU A 740 4.25 -20.77 12.22
CA GLU A 740 5.30 -21.77 12.32
C GLU A 740 4.92 -23.04 11.56
N VAL A 741 5.90 -23.64 10.92
CA VAL A 741 5.76 -24.92 10.21
C VAL A 741 6.93 -25.80 10.65
N PRO A 742 6.69 -26.82 11.48
CA PRO A 742 7.74 -27.76 11.87
C PRO A 742 8.27 -28.54 10.66
N ASP A 743 9.58 -28.71 10.56
CA ASP A 743 10.27 -29.29 9.39
C ASP A 743 9.75 -30.69 8.97
N SER A 744 9.33 -31.50 9.92
CA SER A 744 8.80 -32.84 9.65
C SER A 744 7.29 -32.90 9.44
N SER A 745 6.59 -31.75 9.50
CA SER A 745 5.12 -31.71 9.42
C SER A 745 4.57 -31.98 8.02
N PRO A 746 3.33 -32.46 7.87
CA PRO A 746 2.61 -32.49 6.60
C PRO A 746 2.56 -31.11 5.92
N ALA A 747 2.47 -30.04 6.69
CA ALA A 747 2.51 -28.67 6.18
C ALA A 747 3.84 -28.35 5.49
N ALA A 748 4.99 -28.71 6.12
CA ALA A 748 6.31 -28.54 5.52
C ALA A 748 6.48 -29.36 4.25
N ARG A 749 6.03 -30.61 4.29
CA ARG A 749 6.09 -31.50 3.09
C ARG A 749 5.25 -30.98 1.92
N ALA A 750 4.14 -30.31 2.22
CA ALA A 750 3.31 -29.66 1.20
C ALA A 750 3.92 -28.36 0.68
N GLY A 751 4.98 -27.87 1.31
CA GLY A 751 5.65 -26.63 0.95
C GLY A 751 5.04 -25.38 1.58
N LEU A 752 4.19 -25.51 2.62
CA LEU A 752 3.76 -24.37 3.43
C LEU A 752 4.95 -23.79 4.20
N GLN A 753 4.96 -22.48 4.40
CA GLN A 753 6.03 -21.74 5.04
C GLN A 753 5.47 -20.76 6.09
N LYS A 754 6.29 -20.41 7.05
CA LYS A 754 6.00 -19.29 7.95
C LYS A 754 5.75 -18.02 7.14
N GLY A 755 4.68 -17.29 7.47
CA GLY A 755 4.26 -16.08 6.76
C GLY A 755 3.27 -16.32 5.61
N ASP A 756 2.98 -17.55 5.24
CA ASP A 756 1.88 -17.84 4.32
C ASP A 756 0.53 -17.49 4.94
N VAL A 757 -0.38 -16.93 4.15
CA VAL A 757 -1.77 -16.72 4.57
C VAL A 757 -2.70 -17.57 3.71
N ILE A 758 -3.41 -18.51 4.33
CA ILE A 758 -4.39 -19.35 3.65
C ILE A 758 -5.65 -18.55 3.39
N ARG A 759 -6.04 -18.41 2.13
CA ARG A 759 -7.22 -17.65 1.66
C ARG A 759 -8.39 -18.54 1.22
N SER A 760 -8.10 -19.71 0.73
CA SER A 760 -9.15 -20.70 0.39
C SER A 760 -8.66 -22.12 0.59
N CYS A 761 -9.60 -23.05 0.76
CA CYS A 761 -9.37 -24.48 0.83
C CYS A 761 -10.38 -25.17 -0.10
N ASN A 762 -9.87 -25.93 -1.08
CA ASN A 762 -10.69 -26.59 -2.10
C ASN A 762 -11.68 -25.63 -2.80
N GLY A 763 -11.23 -24.41 -3.11
CA GLY A 763 -12.04 -23.38 -3.76
C GLY A 763 -13.05 -22.67 -2.85
N GLN A 764 -13.19 -23.09 -1.59
CA GLN A 764 -14.05 -22.42 -0.61
C GLN A 764 -13.24 -21.36 0.15
N PRO A 765 -13.75 -20.12 0.32
CA PRO A 765 -13.05 -19.08 1.08
C PRO A 765 -12.75 -19.52 2.52
N VAL A 766 -11.58 -19.16 3.01
CA VAL A 766 -11.14 -19.34 4.39
C VAL A 766 -10.93 -17.95 5.00
N ARG A 767 -11.78 -17.58 5.94
CA ARG A 767 -11.70 -16.31 6.65
C ARG A 767 -11.09 -16.43 8.04
N THR A 768 -11.28 -17.60 8.65
CA THR A 768 -10.85 -17.88 10.03
C THR A 768 -10.28 -19.28 10.17
N VAL A 769 -9.53 -19.49 11.25
CA VAL A 769 -9.00 -20.80 11.64
C VAL A 769 -10.14 -21.83 11.79
N ALA A 770 -11.27 -21.43 12.37
CA ALA A 770 -12.43 -22.32 12.54
C ALA A 770 -13.02 -22.77 11.18
N GLU A 771 -13.08 -21.86 10.19
CA GLU A 771 -13.53 -22.24 8.83
C GLU A 771 -12.53 -23.19 8.16
N LEU A 772 -11.21 -22.96 8.30
CA LEU A 772 -10.18 -23.85 7.78
C LEU A 772 -10.30 -25.25 8.41
N GLN A 773 -10.47 -25.34 9.72
CA GLN A 773 -10.66 -26.60 10.43
C GLN A 773 -11.88 -27.35 9.90
N LYS A 774 -13.01 -26.66 9.76
CA LYS A 774 -14.25 -27.25 9.23
C LYS A 774 -14.08 -27.75 7.79
N LEU A 775 -13.40 -27.01 6.93
CA LEU A 775 -13.16 -27.41 5.54
C LEU A 775 -12.21 -28.59 5.46
N ARG A 776 -11.17 -28.60 6.30
CA ARG A 776 -10.25 -29.76 6.45
C ARG A 776 -11.03 -31.01 6.87
N ASP A 777 -11.86 -30.90 7.90
CA ASP A 777 -12.59 -32.03 8.45
C ASP A 777 -13.62 -32.61 7.45
N ASN A 778 -14.24 -31.72 6.65
CA ASN A 778 -15.16 -32.11 5.59
C ASN A 778 -14.45 -32.74 4.36
N ALA A 779 -13.18 -32.52 4.21
CA ALA A 779 -12.39 -33.03 3.06
C ALA A 779 -11.78 -34.42 3.32
N SER A 780 -12.27 -35.14 4.31
CA SER A 780 -11.83 -36.47 4.73
C SER A 780 -11.53 -37.38 3.54
N GLY A 781 -10.26 -37.74 3.36
CA GLY A 781 -9.78 -38.65 2.30
C GLY A 781 -9.53 -38.01 0.93
N LYS A 782 -9.54 -36.71 0.79
CA LYS A 782 -9.21 -36.01 -0.47
C LYS A 782 -8.01 -35.08 -0.29
N ALA A 783 -7.30 -34.82 -1.39
CA ALA A 783 -6.28 -33.78 -1.41
C ALA A 783 -6.91 -32.42 -1.08
N LEU A 784 -6.20 -31.62 -0.28
CA LEU A 784 -6.54 -30.22 0.00
C LEU A 784 -5.77 -29.34 -0.98
N THR A 785 -6.49 -28.52 -1.73
CA THR A 785 -5.90 -27.45 -2.52
C THR A 785 -6.06 -26.14 -1.74
N LEU A 786 -4.95 -25.56 -1.29
CA LEU A 786 -4.93 -24.32 -0.55
C LEU A 786 -4.50 -23.19 -1.48
N ALA A 787 -5.31 -22.13 -1.59
CA ALA A 787 -4.84 -20.89 -2.16
C ALA A 787 -4.26 -20.04 -1.03
N ILE A 788 -3.03 -19.59 -1.21
CA ILE A 788 -2.28 -18.82 -0.21
C ILE A 788 -1.77 -17.50 -0.76
N MET A 789 -1.48 -16.57 0.15
CA MET A 789 -0.63 -15.41 -0.12
C MET A 789 0.74 -15.68 0.50
N ARG A 790 1.80 -15.57 -0.29
CA ARG A 790 3.20 -15.72 0.12
C ARG A 790 4.01 -14.56 -0.42
N GLY A 791 4.65 -13.77 0.47
CA GLY A 791 5.41 -12.59 0.05
C GLY A 791 4.60 -11.67 -0.86
N GLN A 792 3.33 -11.44 -0.48
CA GLN A 792 2.36 -10.61 -1.22
C GLN A 792 1.97 -11.15 -2.62
N ASN A 793 2.32 -12.39 -2.95
CA ASN A 793 1.95 -13.05 -4.20
C ASN A 793 0.97 -14.18 -3.94
N GLN A 794 0.04 -14.41 -4.86
CA GLN A 794 -0.84 -15.57 -4.81
C GLN A 794 -0.09 -16.83 -5.23
N ALA A 795 -0.29 -17.92 -4.49
CA ALA A 795 0.22 -19.23 -4.81
C ALA A 795 -0.84 -20.30 -4.47
N ALA A 796 -0.70 -21.47 -5.06
CA ALA A 796 -1.50 -22.64 -4.72
C ALA A 796 -0.61 -23.74 -4.18
N ILE A 797 -1.06 -24.40 -3.13
CA ILE A 797 -0.40 -25.55 -2.53
C ILE A 797 -1.36 -26.71 -2.53
N GLU A 798 -0.91 -27.83 -3.07
CA GLU A 798 -1.62 -29.10 -2.94
C GLU A 798 -1.06 -29.83 -1.73
N MET A 799 -1.89 -30.02 -0.71
CA MET A 799 -1.61 -30.93 0.39
C MET A 799 -2.27 -32.27 0.08
N ILE A 800 -1.48 -33.31 0.02
CA ILE A 800 -2.05 -34.64 0.11
C ILE A 800 -2.54 -34.79 1.55
N HIS A 801 -3.85 -34.60 1.75
CA HIS A 801 -4.48 -35.00 2.98
C HIS A 801 -4.48 -36.51 2.98
N TYR A 802 -3.59 -37.11 3.74
CA TYR A 802 -3.64 -38.53 3.99
C TYR A 802 -5.01 -38.84 4.56
N ALA A 803 -5.75 -39.77 3.96
CA ALA A 803 -7.01 -40.24 4.48
C ALA A 803 -6.74 -40.82 5.86
N TYR A 804 -6.98 -40.03 6.89
CA TYR A 804 -7.05 -40.59 8.23
C TYR A 804 -8.15 -41.66 8.21
N VAL A 805 -7.86 -42.79 8.83
CA VAL A 805 -8.91 -43.76 9.10
C VAL A 805 -9.98 -43.01 9.86
N VAL A 806 -11.25 -43.04 9.39
CA VAL A 806 -12.33 -42.27 10.05
C VAL A 806 -12.44 -42.77 11.48
N THR A 807 -12.01 -41.97 12.43
CA THR A 807 -11.85 -42.30 13.82
C THR A 807 -12.82 -41.52 14.68
N GLU A 808 -13.31 -42.19 15.72
CA GLU A 808 -14.01 -41.55 16.82
C GLU A 808 -12.99 -41.27 17.93
N THR A 809 -12.88 -40.04 18.38
CA THR A 809 -12.11 -39.68 19.56
C THR A 809 -13.03 -39.36 20.70
N SER A 810 -12.83 -39.98 21.86
CA SER A 810 -13.42 -39.54 23.11
C SER A 810 -12.35 -39.06 24.05
N ARG A 811 -12.57 -37.88 24.66
CA ARG A 811 -11.65 -37.26 25.62
C ARG A 811 -12.30 -37.24 27.01
N THR A 812 -11.50 -37.44 28.01
CA THR A 812 -11.98 -37.35 29.41
C THR A 812 -10.83 -36.87 30.29
N SER A 813 -11.16 -36.06 31.28
CA SER A 813 -10.28 -35.72 32.41
C SER A 813 -10.26 -36.80 33.53
N ASN A 814 -11.02 -37.88 33.36
CA ASN A 814 -11.06 -38.99 34.31
C ASN A 814 -10.56 -40.26 33.65
N PHE A 815 -9.40 -40.75 34.02
CA PHE A 815 -8.77 -41.93 33.48
C PHE A 815 -9.60 -43.22 33.58
N LYS A 816 -10.48 -43.30 34.56
CA LYS A 816 -11.34 -44.46 34.78
C LYS A 816 -12.50 -44.55 33.80
N SER A 817 -12.75 -43.54 32.99
CA SER A 817 -13.92 -43.46 32.13
C SER A 817 -13.68 -43.87 30.66
N ILE A 818 -12.49 -44.31 30.29
CA ILE A 818 -12.28 -44.90 28.94
C ILE A 818 -12.78 -46.33 28.95
N PRO A 819 -13.91 -46.63 28.28
CA PRO A 819 -14.40 -48.00 28.24
C PRO A 819 -13.57 -48.82 27.26
N LEU A 820 -13.04 -49.93 27.74
CA LEU A 820 -12.58 -51.03 26.90
C LEU A 820 -13.79 -51.87 26.53
N ALA A 821 -13.82 -52.44 25.33
CA ALA A 821 -14.83 -53.43 24.99
C ALA A 821 -14.71 -54.64 25.96
N PRO A 822 -15.81 -55.23 26.43
CA PRO A 822 -15.72 -56.38 27.33
C PRO A 822 -14.86 -57.50 26.77
N GLY A 823 -13.89 -57.98 27.55
CA GLY A 823 -12.97 -59.04 27.16
C GLY A 823 -11.74 -58.57 26.38
N SER A 824 -11.57 -57.25 26.16
CA SER A 824 -10.38 -56.71 25.49
C SER A 824 -9.16 -56.76 26.40
N GLU A 825 -8.02 -57.18 25.86
CA GLU A 825 -6.74 -57.11 26.53
C GLU A 825 -5.87 -56.03 25.90
N VAL A 826 -5.05 -55.30 26.73
CA VAL A 826 -4.03 -54.40 26.24
C VAL A 826 -2.86 -55.20 25.71
N LEU A 827 -2.43 -54.90 24.48
CA LEU A 827 -1.27 -55.56 23.89
C LEU A 827 0.01 -55.15 24.62
N SER A 828 0.83 -56.14 24.94
CA SER A 828 2.20 -55.86 25.37
C SER A 828 2.97 -55.20 24.21
N ALA A 829 3.61 -54.07 24.50
CA ALA A 829 4.39 -53.30 23.51
C ALA A 829 5.72 -52.86 24.11
N LYS A 830 6.72 -52.74 23.26
CA LYS A 830 8.02 -52.15 23.63
C LYS A 830 8.08 -50.71 23.11
N ALA A 831 8.19 -49.73 24.00
CA ALA A 831 8.33 -48.33 23.65
C ALA A 831 9.78 -47.96 23.35
N ILE A 832 9.95 -47.10 22.33
CA ILE A 832 11.25 -46.60 21.85
C ILE A 832 11.10 -45.11 21.57
N ALA A 833 12.03 -44.27 22.03
CA ALA A 833 12.04 -42.84 21.74
C ALA A 833 12.97 -42.50 20.56
N GLY A 834 12.62 -41.46 19.81
CA GLY A 834 13.40 -40.98 18.68
C GLY A 834 13.15 -39.50 18.36
N GLY A 835 13.99 -38.94 17.53
CA GLY A 835 13.90 -37.51 17.13
C GLY A 835 14.54 -36.55 18.11
N ALA A 836 14.34 -36.72 19.42
CA ALA A 836 14.91 -35.91 20.49
C ALA A 836 15.09 -36.75 21.76
N PRO A 837 15.99 -36.33 22.69
CA PRO A 837 16.08 -37.00 23.98
C PRO A 837 14.86 -36.77 24.84
N ILE A 838 14.45 -37.76 25.57
CA ILE A 838 13.40 -37.68 26.60
C ILE A 838 14.04 -37.30 27.94
N ASN A 839 13.23 -36.57 28.73
CA ASN A 839 13.57 -36.20 30.10
C ASN A 839 12.74 -37.04 31.09
N ASN A 840 13.14 -37.00 32.36
CA ASN A 840 12.49 -37.58 33.53
C ASN A 840 12.47 -39.12 33.49
N ASP A 841 11.31 -39.71 33.23
CA ASP A 841 11.13 -41.15 33.41
C ASP A 841 11.64 -41.97 32.21
N PRO A 842 12.02 -43.25 32.41
CA PRO A 842 12.37 -44.17 31.33
C PRO A 842 11.22 -44.36 30.31
N ILE A 843 11.54 -44.62 29.05
CA ILE A 843 10.56 -44.76 27.97
C ILE A 843 9.59 -45.94 28.21
N GLU A 844 10.00 -46.94 28.93
CA GLU A 844 9.22 -48.13 29.28
C GLU A 844 7.97 -47.80 30.12
N PHE A 845 7.95 -46.62 30.77
CA PHE A 845 6.78 -46.18 31.55
C PHE A 845 5.56 -45.92 30.66
N LEU A 846 5.74 -45.69 29.36
CA LEU A 846 4.60 -45.53 28.43
C LEU A 846 3.80 -46.79 28.22
N THR A 847 4.28 -47.97 28.68
CA THR A 847 3.66 -49.27 28.46
C THR A 847 3.72 -50.17 29.70
N ASP A 848 3.89 -49.62 30.89
CA ASP A 848 3.98 -50.38 32.17
C ASP A 848 2.62 -50.63 32.82
N GLY A 849 1.55 -50.11 32.20
CA GLY A 849 0.17 -50.24 32.70
C GLY A 849 -0.15 -49.33 33.88
N LYS A 850 0.70 -48.36 34.23
CA LYS A 850 0.52 -47.43 35.33
C LYS A 850 0.30 -46.02 34.84
N ILE A 851 -0.67 -45.35 35.45
CA ILE A 851 -0.95 -43.96 35.20
C ILE A 851 -0.72 -43.21 36.48
N VAL A 852 0.31 -42.35 36.47
CA VAL A 852 0.74 -41.58 37.64
C VAL A 852 0.61 -40.07 37.32
N ASN A 853 0.57 -39.25 38.34
CA ASN A 853 0.57 -37.80 38.14
C ASN A 853 2.03 -37.30 38.12
N GLY A 854 2.70 -37.42 36.98
CA GLY A 854 4.09 -37.10 36.82
C GLY A 854 4.42 -36.66 35.39
N TYR A 855 5.69 -36.37 35.15
CA TYR A 855 6.11 -35.97 33.80
C TYR A 855 6.10 -37.12 32.79
N GLY A 856 6.29 -38.37 33.24
CA GLY A 856 6.54 -39.47 32.34
C GLY A 856 7.79 -39.25 31.47
N PRO A 857 8.01 -40.05 30.44
CA PRO A 857 9.08 -39.86 29.48
C PRO A 857 8.70 -38.75 28.49
N VAL A 858 8.89 -37.50 28.89
CA VAL A 858 8.50 -36.31 28.16
C VAL A 858 9.69 -35.72 27.38
N PHE A 859 9.44 -35.12 26.24
CA PHE A 859 10.45 -34.35 25.50
C PHE A 859 10.71 -33.01 26.17
N ALA A 860 11.96 -32.53 26.12
CA ALA A 860 12.35 -31.26 26.73
C ALA A 860 11.59 -30.06 26.14
N ASN A 861 11.51 -28.98 26.92
CA ASN A 861 10.98 -27.72 26.43
C ASN A 861 11.85 -27.22 25.26
N GLY A 862 11.21 -26.61 24.24
CA GLY A 862 11.89 -26.16 23.03
C GLY A 862 12.12 -27.25 21.99
N VAL A 863 11.69 -28.50 22.25
CA VAL A 863 11.69 -29.55 21.22
C VAL A 863 10.46 -29.40 20.33
N GLU A 864 10.66 -29.03 19.07
CA GLU A 864 9.59 -28.80 18.10
C GLU A 864 8.82 -30.08 17.76
N SER A 865 9.48 -31.22 17.73
CA SER A 865 8.84 -32.54 17.60
C SER A 865 9.70 -33.67 18.15
N GLY A 866 9.08 -34.57 18.86
CA GLY A 866 9.66 -35.82 19.33
C GLY A 866 8.86 -37.01 18.83
N MET A 867 9.39 -38.21 18.92
CA MET A 867 8.70 -39.43 18.47
C MET A 867 8.75 -40.53 19.50
N TYR A 868 7.61 -41.21 19.65
CA TYR A 868 7.54 -42.49 20.33
C TYR A 868 7.15 -43.56 19.33
N LYS A 869 7.70 -44.76 19.47
CA LYS A 869 7.38 -45.88 18.63
C LYS A 869 7.09 -47.10 19.51
N LEU A 870 5.99 -47.77 19.26
CA LEU A 870 5.64 -49.02 19.90
C LEU A 870 5.83 -50.19 18.93
N ASP A 871 6.61 -51.24 19.33
CA ASP A 871 6.67 -52.53 18.68
C ASP A 871 5.71 -53.49 19.39
N LEU A 872 4.69 -53.89 18.68
CA LEU A 872 3.69 -54.88 19.17
C LEU A 872 4.15 -56.32 19.03
N GLY A 873 5.38 -56.54 18.57
CA GLY A 873 5.99 -57.85 18.40
C GLY A 873 5.51 -58.65 17.15
N SER A 874 4.25 -58.54 16.83
CA SER A 874 3.64 -59.18 15.66
C SER A 874 2.63 -58.29 14.96
N LEU A 875 2.32 -58.61 13.71
CA LEU A 875 1.26 -57.95 12.96
C LEU A 875 -0.12 -58.28 13.51
N GLY A 876 -0.92 -57.29 13.85
CA GLY A 876 -2.24 -57.52 14.40
C GLY A 876 -3.26 -56.45 14.00
N LYS A 877 -4.53 -56.78 13.98
CA LYS A 877 -5.64 -55.85 13.78
C LYS A 877 -5.89 -55.10 15.06
N ILE A 878 -5.81 -53.75 14.97
CA ILE A 878 -5.99 -52.87 16.13
C ILE A 878 -7.41 -52.29 16.13
N SER A 879 -8.13 -52.45 17.24
CA SER A 879 -9.48 -51.93 17.43
C SER A 879 -9.47 -50.55 18.07
N GLN A 880 -8.53 -50.29 18.98
CA GLN A 880 -8.49 -49.05 19.76
C GLN A 880 -7.06 -48.73 20.19
N VAL A 881 -6.77 -47.44 20.26
CA VAL A 881 -5.56 -46.86 20.88
C VAL A 881 -5.99 -45.84 21.93
N ASN A 882 -5.44 -45.97 23.14
CA ASN A 882 -5.66 -44.98 24.23
C ASN A 882 -4.35 -44.31 24.57
N THR A 883 -4.42 -42.99 24.83
CA THR A 883 -3.31 -42.21 25.29
C THR A 883 -3.70 -41.48 26.58
N PHE A 884 -2.79 -41.49 27.54
CA PHE A 884 -3.00 -40.87 28.87
C PHE A 884 -1.88 -39.87 29.12
N SER A 885 -2.24 -38.69 29.61
CA SER A 885 -1.32 -37.58 29.90
C SER A 885 -1.72 -36.84 31.18
N ALA A 886 -0.77 -36.16 31.81
CA ALA A 886 -0.95 -35.51 33.10
C ALA A 886 -0.27 -34.11 33.13
N LEU A 887 -0.38 -33.42 34.29
CA LEU A 887 0.27 -32.18 34.64
C LEU A 887 -0.28 -30.92 33.94
N GLY A 888 -1.55 -30.61 34.14
CA GLY A 888 -2.14 -29.33 33.79
C GLY A 888 -2.00 -28.99 32.31
N LEU A 889 -1.21 -27.97 31.98
CA LEU A 889 -0.98 -27.60 30.58
C LEU A 889 -0.37 -28.72 29.73
N ARG A 890 0.47 -29.58 30.31
CA ARG A 890 1.09 -30.72 29.67
C ARG A 890 0.21 -31.97 29.60
N ALA A 891 -0.96 -31.95 30.27
CA ALA A 891 -1.98 -32.98 30.06
C ALA A 891 -2.64 -32.89 28.68
N ARG A 892 -2.60 -31.73 28.06
CA ARG A 892 -3.06 -31.58 26.69
C ARG A 892 -2.23 -32.43 25.72
N GLN A 893 -2.85 -32.90 24.66
CA GLN A 893 -2.23 -33.81 23.71
C GLN A 893 -2.16 -33.15 22.29
N ASN A 894 -0.98 -33.22 21.71
CA ASN A 894 -0.78 -32.77 20.32
C ASN A 894 0.15 -33.74 19.63
N PHE A 895 -0.39 -34.61 18.77
CA PHE A 895 0.37 -35.64 18.10
C PHE A 895 -0.28 -36.15 16.82
N VAL A 896 0.52 -36.80 15.97
CA VAL A 896 0.05 -37.65 14.87
C VAL A 896 0.44 -39.10 15.12
N LEU A 897 -0.53 -39.96 15.01
CA LEU A 897 -0.34 -41.41 15.10
C LEU A 897 -0.18 -42.01 13.70
N TYR A 898 0.87 -42.78 13.50
CA TYR A 898 1.10 -43.55 12.29
C TYR A 898 1.11 -45.05 12.64
N GLY A 899 0.72 -45.87 11.66
CA GLY A 899 0.80 -47.35 11.74
C GLY A 899 1.68 -47.92 10.63
N SER A 900 2.41 -49.02 10.94
CA SER A 900 3.17 -49.76 9.94
C SER A 900 2.96 -51.27 10.09
N ALA A 901 2.78 -51.93 8.94
CA ALA A 901 2.70 -53.37 8.84
C ALA A 901 4.09 -54.02 8.62
N SER A 902 5.17 -53.25 8.63
CA SER A 902 6.52 -53.74 8.39
C SER A 902 6.92 -54.84 9.39
N THR A 903 7.54 -55.88 8.90
CA THR A 903 8.09 -56.96 9.73
C THR A 903 9.39 -56.58 10.44
N SER A 904 10.08 -55.55 9.96
CA SER A 904 11.26 -54.94 10.55
C SER A 904 10.95 -53.53 11.04
N ASP A 905 11.84 -52.95 11.87
CA ASP A 905 11.69 -51.54 12.32
C ASP A 905 11.50 -50.58 11.12
N PRO A 906 10.37 -49.82 11.07
CA PRO A 906 10.06 -48.91 9.97
C PRO A 906 10.95 -47.65 9.96
N GLY A 907 11.86 -47.51 10.94
CA GLY A 907 12.65 -46.30 11.11
C GLY A 907 11.83 -45.12 11.68
N TRP A 908 12.37 -43.94 11.52
CA TRP A 908 11.79 -42.67 12.03
C TRP A 908 11.30 -41.70 10.95
N LYS A 909 11.43 -42.09 9.68
CA LYS A 909 11.09 -41.25 8.56
C LYS A 909 9.60 -41.34 8.22
N VAL A 910 8.78 -40.56 8.89
CA VAL A 910 7.31 -40.51 8.69
C VAL A 910 6.88 -39.99 7.33
N SER A 911 7.81 -39.42 6.55
CA SER A 911 7.54 -38.97 5.17
C SER A 911 7.42 -40.12 4.16
N ASP A 912 7.79 -41.34 4.53
CA ASP A 912 7.66 -42.51 3.64
C ASP A 912 6.28 -43.16 3.81
N ALA A 913 5.31 -42.71 3.03
CA ALA A 913 3.94 -43.19 3.07
C ALA A 913 3.80 -44.66 2.63
N THR A 914 4.84 -45.28 2.08
CA THR A 914 4.85 -46.70 1.71
C THR A 914 5.10 -47.58 2.92
N ILE A 915 5.72 -47.05 3.97
CA ILE A 915 6.11 -47.74 5.18
C ILE A 915 5.22 -47.34 6.38
N LEU A 916 4.93 -46.07 6.53
CA LEU A 916 4.17 -45.51 7.65
C LEU A 916 2.86 -44.91 7.16
N THR A 917 1.73 -45.49 7.54
CA THR A 917 0.39 -44.97 7.20
C THR A 917 -0.12 -44.11 8.34
N PRO A 918 -0.49 -42.83 8.10
CA PRO A 918 -1.09 -41.99 9.15
C PRO A 918 -2.46 -42.56 9.57
N VAL A 919 -2.69 -42.65 10.86
CA VAL A 919 -3.94 -43.15 11.46
C VAL A 919 -4.85 -42.00 11.88
N ILE A 920 -4.32 -41.02 12.64
CA ILE A 920 -5.05 -39.88 13.15
C ILE A 920 -4.12 -38.75 13.57
N SER A 921 -4.62 -37.53 13.57
CA SER A 921 -4.04 -36.37 14.27
C SER A 921 -4.95 -35.99 15.45
N VAL A 922 -4.34 -35.83 16.60
CA VAL A 922 -5.00 -35.39 17.85
C VAL A 922 -4.36 -34.06 18.26
N ASP A 923 -5.18 -33.03 18.43
CA ASP A 923 -4.75 -31.75 18.96
C ASP A 923 -5.78 -31.24 19.97
N THR A 924 -5.37 -31.20 21.23
CA THR A 924 -6.18 -30.72 22.35
C THR A 924 -5.59 -29.48 23.00
N SER A 925 -4.56 -28.89 22.38
CA SER A 925 -3.81 -27.75 22.92
C SER A 925 -4.67 -26.49 23.15
N LEU A 926 -5.82 -26.38 22.51
CA LEU A 926 -6.80 -25.29 22.70
C LEU A 926 -7.82 -25.54 23.83
N GLY A 927 -7.89 -26.76 24.34
CA GLY A 927 -8.79 -27.12 25.43
C GLY A 927 -8.41 -26.40 26.73
N MET A 928 -9.39 -26.25 27.65
CA MET A 928 -9.04 -25.85 29.02
C MET A 928 -8.07 -26.85 29.62
N PRO A 929 -7.01 -26.38 30.31
CA PRO A 929 -6.10 -27.33 30.96
C PRO A 929 -6.84 -28.12 32.03
N THR A 930 -6.56 -29.41 32.09
CA THR A 930 -7.04 -30.31 33.14
C THR A 930 -5.82 -31.02 33.74
N ASP A 931 -5.91 -31.47 34.99
CA ASP A 931 -4.77 -32.16 35.59
C ASP A 931 -4.43 -33.46 34.85
N PHE A 932 -5.43 -34.05 34.18
CA PHE A 932 -5.30 -35.27 33.42
C PHE A 932 -6.11 -35.22 32.15
N GLU A 933 -5.61 -35.86 31.10
CA GLU A 933 -6.34 -36.05 29.87
C GLU A 933 -6.11 -37.47 29.34
N ALA A 934 -7.17 -38.07 28.84
CA ALA A 934 -7.10 -39.35 28.16
C ALA A 934 -7.84 -39.25 26.82
N THR A 935 -7.26 -39.79 25.78
CA THR A 935 -7.85 -39.85 24.43
C THR A 935 -8.00 -41.29 24.01
N SER A 936 -9.19 -41.67 23.58
CA SER A 936 -9.48 -42.97 22.98
C SER A 936 -9.71 -42.82 21.49
N ILE A 937 -9.01 -43.57 20.70
CA ILE A 937 -9.05 -43.55 19.24
C ILE A 937 -9.65 -44.87 18.73
N ARG A 938 -10.75 -44.79 18.00
CA ARG A 938 -11.44 -45.96 17.41
C ARG A 938 -11.87 -45.66 16.00
N CYS A 939 -12.09 -46.67 15.19
CA CYS A 939 -12.72 -46.49 13.89
C CYS A 939 -14.25 -46.47 14.04
N SER A 940 -14.93 -45.53 13.40
CA SER A 940 -16.38 -45.47 13.36
C SER A 940 -16.98 -46.78 12.81
N GLY A 941 -18.04 -47.26 13.50
CA GLY A 941 -18.70 -48.48 13.11
C GLY A 941 -17.96 -49.78 13.50
N GLY A 942 -17.00 -49.72 14.45
CA GLY A 942 -16.32 -50.91 15.01
C GLY A 942 -15.32 -51.58 14.09
N ARG A 943 -14.93 -50.95 12.97
CA ARG A 943 -13.89 -51.48 12.10
C ARG A 943 -12.51 -51.35 12.73
N PRO A 944 -11.53 -52.21 12.37
CA PRO A 944 -10.16 -52.03 12.80
C PRO A 944 -9.60 -50.67 12.37
N LEU A 945 -8.78 -50.04 13.21
CA LEU A 945 -7.97 -48.87 12.85
C LEU A 945 -6.97 -49.23 11.74
N GLY A 946 -6.52 -50.47 11.74
CA GLY A 946 -5.59 -50.98 10.75
C GLY A 946 -5.01 -52.33 11.19
N ASN A 947 -4.10 -52.85 10.38
CA ASN A 947 -3.33 -54.06 10.65
C ASN A 947 -1.87 -53.65 10.76
N TYR A 948 -1.38 -53.49 11.99
CA TYR A 948 -0.07 -52.91 12.26
C TYR A 948 0.75 -53.78 13.22
N ARG A 949 2.07 -53.76 13.03
CA ARG A 949 3.04 -54.22 14.01
C ARG A 949 3.61 -53.04 14.78
N TRP A 950 3.74 -51.89 14.10
CA TRP A 950 4.36 -50.71 14.66
C TRP A 950 3.36 -49.55 14.70
N LEU A 951 3.36 -48.82 15.81
CA LEU A 951 2.66 -47.56 15.95
C LEU A 951 3.68 -46.46 16.30
N VAL A 952 3.59 -45.31 15.62
CA VAL A 952 4.52 -44.18 15.81
C VAL A 952 3.74 -42.92 16.13
N TRP A 953 4.02 -42.34 17.25
CA TRP A 953 3.53 -41.00 17.63
C TRP A 953 4.57 -39.96 17.28
N VAL A 954 4.22 -38.97 16.46
CA VAL A 954 4.97 -37.72 16.34
C VAL A 954 4.30 -36.69 17.21
N VAL A 955 5.00 -36.27 18.26
CA VAL A 955 4.45 -35.41 19.33
C VAL A 955 4.94 -33.99 19.11
N TYR A 956 4.03 -33.03 19.25
CA TYR A 956 4.28 -31.62 19.11
C TYR A 956 4.01 -30.85 20.41
N PRO A 957 4.57 -29.62 20.56
CA PRO A 957 4.31 -28.80 21.74
C PRO A 957 2.82 -28.49 21.94
N VAL A 958 2.43 -28.40 23.20
CA VAL A 958 1.05 -28.06 23.64
C VAL A 958 0.98 -26.65 24.24
N THR A 959 2.11 -25.98 24.46
CA THR A 959 2.20 -24.56 24.85
C THR A 959 3.11 -23.80 23.91
N ARG A 960 2.87 -22.49 23.81
CA ARG A 960 3.63 -21.61 22.92
C ARG A 960 4.89 -21.05 23.58
N ASP A 961 4.74 -20.53 24.81
CA ASP A 961 5.79 -19.69 25.41
C ASP A 961 7.06 -20.49 25.78
N ASN A 962 6.90 -21.74 26.20
CA ASN A 962 8.01 -22.62 26.56
C ASN A 962 8.15 -23.86 25.65
N GLN A 963 7.31 -23.95 24.61
CA GLN A 963 7.20 -25.13 23.74
C GLN A 963 7.18 -26.44 24.54
N GLU A 964 6.26 -26.50 25.49
CA GLU A 964 6.11 -27.66 26.39
C GLU A 964 5.41 -28.78 25.64
N ASN A 965 5.97 -29.97 25.74
CA ASN A 965 5.42 -31.19 25.13
C ASN A 965 4.44 -31.90 26.06
N THR A 966 3.56 -32.77 25.50
CA THR A 966 2.64 -33.59 26.25
C THR A 966 3.37 -34.50 27.23
N ALA A 967 2.95 -34.51 28.49
CA ALA A 967 3.44 -35.43 29.53
C ALA A 967 2.66 -36.74 29.48
N PHE A 968 2.98 -37.62 28.52
CA PHE A 968 2.33 -38.90 28.42
C PHE A 968 2.71 -39.82 29.60
N GLN A 969 1.70 -40.55 30.08
CA GLN A 969 1.80 -41.47 31.18
C GLN A 969 1.71 -42.92 30.71
N GLU A 970 0.85 -43.18 29.72
CA GLU A 970 0.58 -44.54 29.21
C GLU A 970 0.05 -44.49 27.80
N LEU A 971 0.47 -45.40 26.96
CA LEU A 971 -0.02 -45.65 25.59
C LEU A 971 -0.53 -47.10 25.51
N GLN A 972 -1.83 -47.28 25.37
CA GLN A 972 -2.44 -48.61 25.31
C GLN A 972 -2.93 -48.93 23.90
N VAL A 973 -2.69 -50.15 23.48
CA VAL A 973 -3.13 -50.67 22.21
C VAL A 973 -4.01 -51.89 22.41
N ILE A 974 -5.21 -51.86 21.86
CA ILE A 974 -6.22 -52.86 22.03
C ILE A 974 -6.45 -53.58 20.69
N PRO A 975 -6.30 -54.91 20.60
CA PRO A 975 -6.54 -55.64 19.37
C PRO A 975 -8.01 -55.79 19.06
N VAL A 976 -8.33 -56.18 17.83
CA VAL A 976 -9.65 -56.72 17.49
C VAL A 976 -9.74 -58.15 18.11
N GLN A 977 -10.81 -58.39 18.81
CA GLN A 977 -11.10 -59.73 19.33
C GLN A 977 -11.44 -60.72 18.24
#